data_7dd0c7f1e6e46dd09f4c2db675c8be94
#
_entry.id   7dd0c7f1e6e46dd09f4c2db675c8be94
#
_cell.length_a   1.000
_cell.length_b   1.000
_cell.length_c   1.000
_cell.angle_alpha   90.00
_cell.angle_beta   90.00
_cell.angle_gamma   90.00
#
_symmetry.space_group_name_H-M   'P 1'
#
loop_
_entity.id
_entity.type
_entity.pdbx_description
1 polymer ?
#
loop_
_entity_poly.entity_id
_entity_poly.type
_entity_poly.pdbx_seq_one_letter_code
_entity_poly.pdbx_strand_id
1 'polypeptide(L)'
;MTILGEVQKWAEKLPAWQQHAVAVLYERPTPMVDDLEDILALLQDSKGIPDLLGREARTLTKEQVAAPQADQSVVQLAAIKNLQYVNALAPGKTLPLSPTGLTNIYGDNGVGKSGYTRVLKKACRARDQSEQIRPNAYKHPVLVEAATASFDALVDGEAAEYHWTDGRASPAELSSIAIFDSRCARAYVDNQGDFSYVPYGLDILEGLARVCTWLKERIQHDQRAARPSTEPFLKLAGSPTQAGVLAKGLSAKTSKEDIERLATLSGQDLEQLESLTKTLGEADPKRRAADLRLKAGRVDALVQRLDAAVAIVAQTKIDDLRTLVERSNQAKGVAQVVAQRFKEMDTLEGTGNDPWLEMFRAARQFCSTSHSSVQAFPHLTDESRCPLCQNPVGAAGASRMLAFDEFIEGETTKAADKARKEAATAFKAVVDAQLDLSFDETLAHDLEATPELVAACTVFQQVLRERRDAVRQAATPATATTWDQVPALPISPRDMLVEVAAGWREAALKLDQSQDATARAKMEKDLAELQARRLLSDLKAVALETVDRFILSAKLAECLTATSTTAISRKSTELTSTMATEEVAAALSEELLALGVNGISVAMQPSSTRAKTTFKLVLKSESGAVPQDILSEGEQRAIAIAAFLAEVKLGKGKGGIVFDDPVSSLDHARRERVARRIAAEARERQVVVFTHDIFFLNVLMFEAAAVGLAPKALTLNQTPDGFGVAEETLPFAGANVSQRVGMLRNKQVECARRHKAGDQAGYRLLARDLYNDLRMTWERGVEEVLFHEVVLRFRKGVETNRLKKVTVEPEDVTIITAGMSKCSNYTGHDGAQEANVAPPSPDEMEADINALEAWRKAVVARRDKKR
;
A
#
# COMPACT_ATOMS: atom_id res chain seq x y z
N MET A 1 20.12 7.21 -23.27
CA MET A 1 19.81 7.94 -22.00
C MET A 1 18.68 7.19 -21.33
N THR A 2 18.82 6.90 -20.04
CA THR A 2 17.75 6.21 -19.28
C THR A 2 16.74 7.22 -18.74
N ILE A 3 15.48 6.84 -18.59
CA ILE A 3 14.45 7.71 -17.98
C ILE A 3 14.89 8.18 -16.59
N LEU A 4 15.47 7.28 -15.80
CA LEU A 4 16.02 7.62 -14.49
C LEU A 4 17.10 8.70 -14.57
N GLY A 5 18.01 8.61 -15.53
CA GLY A 5 19.03 9.64 -15.77
C GLY A 5 18.42 10.99 -16.13
N GLU A 6 17.35 11.01 -16.92
CA GLU A 6 16.63 12.25 -17.24
C GLU A 6 15.81 12.78 -16.05
N VAL A 7 15.23 11.90 -15.23
CA VAL A 7 14.56 12.29 -13.97
C VAL A 7 15.57 12.86 -12.99
N GLN A 8 16.74 12.24 -12.84
CA GLN A 8 17.82 12.72 -11.97
C GLN A 8 18.32 14.11 -12.41
N LYS A 9 18.63 14.31 -13.69
CA LYS A 9 19.04 15.62 -14.21
C LYS A 9 17.97 16.69 -14.04
N TRP A 10 16.71 16.33 -14.17
CA TRP A 10 15.61 17.25 -13.92
C TRP A 10 15.46 17.53 -12.44
N ALA A 11 15.62 16.51 -11.58
CA ALA A 11 15.54 16.63 -10.13
C ALA A 11 16.61 17.57 -9.57
N GLU A 12 17.82 17.62 -10.14
CA GLU A 12 18.88 18.57 -9.75
C GLU A 12 18.42 20.04 -9.82
N LYS A 13 17.41 20.35 -10.62
CA LYS A 13 16.86 21.71 -10.80
C LYS A 13 15.66 22.01 -9.89
N LEU A 14 15.21 21.02 -9.16
CA LEU A 14 14.08 21.16 -8.26
C LEU A 14 14.48 21.76 -6.90
N PRO A 15 13.54 22.32 -6.13
CA PRO A 15 13.77 22.71 -4.75
C PRO A 15 14.25 21.50 -3.91
N ALA A 16 15.05 21.76 -2.88
CA ALA A 16 15.68 20.73 -2.04
C ALA A 16 14.67 19.70 -1.50
N TRP A 17 13.49 20.12 -1.05
CA TRP A 17 12.46 19.22 -0.55
C TRP A 17 11.92 18.27 -1.63
N GLN A 18 11.82 18.72 -2.89
CA GLN A 18 11.43 17.85 -4.00
C GLN A 18 12.56 16.91 -4.41
N GLN A 19 13.81 17.36 -4.33
CA GLN A 19 14.98 16.49 -4.52
C GLN A 19 14.99 15.37 -3.50
N HIS A 20 14.72 15.70 -2.23
CA HIS A 20 14.58 14.72 -1.16
C HIS A 20 13.43 13.74 -1.43
N ALA A 21 12.26 14.26 -1.84
CA ALA A 21 11.11 13.42 -2.20
C ALA A 21 11.44 12.46 -3.35
N VAL A 22 12.18 12.92 -4.37
CA VAL A 22 12.65 12.07 -5.48
C VAL A 22 13.62 10.99 -4.98
N ALA A 23 14.54 11.33 -4.07
CA ALA A 23 15.46 10.35 -3.48
C ALA A 23 14.72 9.28 -2.67
N VAL A 24 13.75 9.68 -1.85
CA VAL A 24 12.89 8.75 -1.09
C VAL A 24 12.10 7.84 -2.04
N LEU A 25 11.48 8.40 -3.09
CA LEU A 25 10.70 7.63 -4.06
C LEU A 25 11.57 6.70 -4.91
N TYR A 26 12.81 7.06 -5.13
CA TYR A 26 13.79 6.18 -5.75
C TYR A 26 14.09 4.96 -4.86
N GLU A 27 14.24 5.15 -3.55
CA GLU A 27 14.49 4.06 -2.60
C GLU A 27 13.24 3.21 -2.36
N ARG A 28 12.07 3.84 -2.28
CA ARG A 28 10.78 3.17 -2.06
C ARG A 28 9.64 3.89 -2.79
N PRO A 29 8.94 3.20 -3.70
CA PRO A 29 7.86 3.79 -4.50
C PRO A 29 6.66 4.31 -3.69
N THR A 30 6.49 3.80 -2.46
CA THR A 30 5.47 4.25 -1.50
C THR A 30 6.18 4.75 -0.24
N PRO A 31 6.25 6.07 -0.04
CA PRO A 31 6.84 6.67 1.16
C PRO A 31 6.09 6.25 2.42
N MET A 32 6.81 6.09 3.53
CA MET A 32 6.20 5.93 4.85
C MET A 32 5.70 7.27 5.38
N VAL A 33 4.93 7.24 6.46
CA VAL A 33 4.40 8.47 7.09
C VAL A 33 5.54 9.38 7.53
N ASP A 34 6.59 8.80 8.10
CA ASP A 34 7.77 9.55 8.57
C ASP A 34 8.49 10.25 7.39
N ASP A 35 8.62 9.58 6.24
CA ASP A 35 9.20 10.20 5.04
C ASP A 35 8.38 11.41 4.57
N LEU A 36 7.05 11.32 4.65
CA LEU A 36 6.14 12.40 4.25
C LEU A 36 6.22 13.60 5.20
N GLU A 37 6.35 13.35 6.50
CA GLU A 37 6.56 14.40 7.51
C GLU A 37 7.94 15.05 7.36
N ASP A 38 8.98 14.30 7.00
CA ASP A 38 10.31 14.85 6.70
C ASP A 38 10.26 15.76 5.46
N ILE A 39 9.59 15.33 4.39
CA ILE A 39 9.40 16.15 3.19
C ILE A 39 8.60 17.41 3.50
N LEU A 40 7.56 17.31 4.34
CA LEU A 40 6.77 18.46 4.78
C LEU A 40 7.63 19.47 5.55
N ALA A 41 8.45 18.99 6.48
CA ALA A 41 9.33 19.85 7.27
C ALA A 41 10.33 20.59 6.38
N LEU A 42 10.95 19.91 5.42
CA LEU A 42 11.86 20.52 4.44
C LEU A 42 11.16 21.56 3.55
N LEU A 43 9.91 21.29 3.13
CA LEU A 43 9.10 22.26 2.40
C LEU A 43 8.82 23.50 3.25
N GLN A 44 8.40 23.31 4.50
CA GLN A 44 8.09 24.38 5.44
C GLN A 44 9.33 25.22 5.75
N ASP A 45 10.48 24.58 5.98
CA ASP A 45 11.76 25.27 6.21
C ASP A 45 12.16 26.13 5.02
N SER A 46 11.99 25.62 3.80
CA SER A 46 12.24 26.36 2.55
C SER A 46 11.38 27.64 2.41
N LYS A 47 10.29 27.75 3.19
CA LYS A 47 9.39 28.92 3.26
C LYS A 47 9.55 29.68 4.58
N GLY A 48 10.60 29.40 5.33
CA GLY A 48 10.94 30.08 6.57
C GLY A 48 10.07 29.69 7.77
N ILE A 49 9.44 28.52 7.76
CA ILE A 49 8.91 27.84 8.94
C ILE A 49 10.01 26.88 9.40
N PRO A 50 10.74 27.20 10.49
CA PRO A 50 11.98 26.48 10.82
C PRO A 50 11.71 25.03 11.19
N ASP A 51 12.50 24.13 10.66
CA ASP A 51 12.54 22.73 11.12
C ASP A 51 13.35 22.63 12.42
N LEU A 52 12.68 22.31 13.52
CA LEU A 52 13.29 22.18 14.85
C LEU A 52 14.23 20.97 14.98
N LEU A 53 14.11 19.98 14.07
CA LEU A 53 14.94 18.80 14.06
C LEU A 53 16.16 18.93 13.14
N GLY A 54 16.25 20.02 12.36
CA GLY A 54 17.39 20.30 11.48
C GLY A 54 17.60 19.25 10.40
N ARG A 55 16.52 18.80 9.75
CA ARG A 55 16.57 17.78 8.70
C ARG A 55 17.32 18.28 7.48
N GLU A 56 18.17 17.42 6.93
CA GLU A 56 18.91 17.70 5.70
C GLU A 56 18.25 17.03 4.50
N ALA A 57 18.12 17.76 3.39
CA ALA A 57 17.60 17.20 2.17
C ALA A 57 18.62 16.26 1.52
N ARG A 58 18.20 15.02 1.26
CA ARG A 58 18.97 14.06 0.46
C ARG A 58 18.73 14.32 -1.02
N THR A 59 19.74 14.12 -1.84
CA THR A 59 19.66 14.23 -3.29
C THR A 59 19.93 12.90 -3.94
N LEU A 60 19.29 12.62 -5.04
CA LEU A 60 19.56 11.43 -5.84
C LEU A 60 20.87 11.62 -6.58
N THR A 61 21.87 10.81 -6.27
CA THR A 61 23.21 10.90 -6.89
C THR A 61 23.25 10.19 -8.24
N LYS A 62 24.23 10.56 -9.07
CA LYS A 62 24.44 9.92 -10.37
C LYS A 62 24.83 8.45 -10.22
N GLU A 63 25.53 8.14 -9.15
CA GLU A 63 25.98 6.78 -8.82
C GLU A 63 24.78 5.89 -8.47
N GLN A 64 23.79 6.42 -7.75
CA GLN A 64 22.55 5.71 -7.41
C GLN A 64 21.66 5.46 -8.65
N VAL A 65 21.67 6.38 -9.60
CA VAL A 65 20.83 6.33 -10.81
C VAL A 65 21.57 5.69 -11.98
N ALA A 66 22.83 5.36 -11.82
CA ALA A 66 23.58 4.63 -12.82
C ALA A 66 22.84 3.32 -13.13
N ALA A 67 21.76 3.45 -13.93
CA ALA A 67 21.21 2.31 -14.63
C ALA A 67 22.32 1.73 -15.51
N PRO A 68 22.38 0.42 -15.68
CA PRO A 68 23.39 -0.17 -16.53
C PRO A 68 23.34 0.47 -17.94
N GLN A 69 24.31 1.30 -18.30
CA GLN A 69 24.49 1.75 -19.69
C GLN A 69 25.00 0.55 -20.51
N ALA A 70 24.97 0.62 -21.83
CA ALA A 70 25.43 -0.48 -22.69
C ALA A 70 26.89 -0.88 -22.47
N ASP A 71 27.69 -0.02 -21.82
CA ASP A 71 29.06 -0.25 -21.34
C ASP A 71 29.12 -0.50 -19.81
N GLN A 72 28.03 -0.91 -19.18
CA GLN A 72 27.92 -1.02 -17.72
C GLN A 72 28.12 -2.43 -17.24
N SER A 73 28.58 -2.49 -15.99
CA SER A 73 28.87 -3.68 -15.22
C SER A 73 27.85 -4.78 -15.39
N VAL A 74 28.30 -5.93 -15.84
CA VAL A 74 27.49 -7.14 -15.92
C VAL A 74 27.33 -7.67 -14.50
N VAL A 75 26.11 -7.52 -13.93
CA VAL A 75 25.81 -8.02 -12.60
C VAL A 75 25.10 -9.36 -12.69
N GLN A 76 25.68 -10.36 -12.09
CA GLN A 76 25.20 -11.75 -12.10
C GLN A 76 25.15 -12.27 -10.67
N LEU A 77 24.02 -12.82 -10.26
CA LEU A 77 23.86 -13.41 -8.92
C LEU A 77 24.53 -14.78 -8.86
N ALA A 78 25.39 -14.98 -7.87
CA ALA A 78 25.98 -16.28 -7.58
C ALA A 78 25.24 -17.02 -6.46
N ALA A 79 24.74 -16.30 -5.45
CA ALA A 79 23.92 -16.89 -4.39
C ALA A 79 23.05 -15.83 -3.69
N ILE A 80 21.97 -16.32 -3.07
CA ILE A 80 21.19 -15.59 -2.06
C ILE A 80 21.38 -16.33 -0.74
N LYS A 81 21.83 -15.64 0.29
CA LYS A 81 22.18 -16.26 1.57
C LYS A 81 21.81 -15.40 2.77
N ASN A 82 21.93 -15.95 3.96
CA ASN A 82 21.75 -15.26 5.23
C ASN A 82 20.38 -14.55 5.36
N LEU A 83 19.31 -15.16 4.79
CA LEU A 83 17.97 -14.59 4.93
C LEU A 83 17.54 -14.67 6.40
N GLN A 84 17.05 -13.53 6.93
CA GLN A 84 16.48 -13.43 8.26
C GLN A 84 15.12 -12.72 8.17
N TYR A 85 14.17 -13.13 8.97
CA TYR A 85 12.83 -12.55 9.09
C TYR A 85 12.01 -12.53 7.78
N VAL A 86 12.30 -13.48 6.88
CA VAL A 86 11.64 -13.61 5.58
C VAL A 86 10.61 -14.75 5.65
N ASN A 87 9.39 -14.46 5.99
CA ASN A 87 8.30 -15.43 6.06
C ASN A 87 8.70 -16.67 6.91
N ALA A 88 8.43 -17.87 6.40
CA ALA A 88 8.83 -19.12 7.04
C ALA A 88 10.08 -19.76 6.40
N LEU A 89 10.88 -18.99 5.64
CA LEU A 89 12.12 -19.50 5.07
C LEU A 89 13.10 -19.91 6.18
N ALA A 90 13.83 -20.98 5.94
CA ALA A 90 14.85 -21.46 6.83
C ALA A 90 16.01 -20.45 6.91
N PRO A 91 16.31 -19.90 8.10
CA PRO A 91 17.37 -18.91 8.24
C PRO A 91 18.75 -19.49 7.96
N GLY A 92 19.68 -18.67 7.46
CA GLY A 92 21.07 -19.06 7.25
C GLY A 92 21.31 -20.07 6.12
N LYS A 93 20.28 -20.43 5.35
CA LYS A 93 20.44 -21.28 4.16
C LYS A 93 20.88 -20.46 2.96
N THR A 94 21.55 -21.14 2.03
CA THR A 94 22.03 -20.54 0.78
C THR A 94 21.25 -21.10 -0.40
N LEU A 95 20.80 -20.20 -1.28
CA LEU A 95 20.26 -20.54 -2.60
C LEU A 95 21.35 -20.28 -3.64
N PRO A 96 22.06 -21.30 -4.11
CA PRO A 96 23.17 -21.13 -5.07
C PRO A 96 22.62 -20.95 -6.49
N LEU A 97 23.07 -19.95 -7.20
CA LEU A 97 22.67 -19.64 -8.56
C LEU A 97 23.85 -19.85 -9.54
N SER A 98 23.54 -20.10 -10.80
CA SER A 98 24.57 -20.05 -11.85
C SER A 98 24.74 -18.61 -12.30
N PRO A 99 25.94 -18.02 -12.25
CA PRO A 99 26.15 -16.67 -12.72
C PRO A 99 25.86 -16.47 -14.21
N THR A 100 25.95 -17.51 -15.00
CA THR A 100 25.66 -17.48 -16.44
C THR A 100 24.64 -18.53 -16.85
N GLY A 101 23.98 -18.30 -17.97
CA GLY A 101 23.01 -19.25 -18.50
C GLY A 101 21.75 -19.33 -17.66
N LEU A 102 21.21 -20.51 -17.47
CA LEU A 102 19.90 -20.75 -16.89
C LEU A 102 19.97 -21.50 -15.55
N THR A 103 19.37 -20.94 -14.53
CA THR A 103 19.08 -21.65 -13.27
C THR A 103 17.59 -21.87 -13.13
N ASN A 104 17.16 -23.13 -13.03
CA ASN A 104 15.78 -23.51 -12.79
C ASN A 104 15.59 -23.90 -11.33
N ILE A 105 14.65 -23.27 -10.65
CA ILE A 105 14.33 -23.53 -9.25
C ILE A 105 12.91 -24.06 -9.18
N TYR A 106 12.80 -25.37 -9.03
CA TYR A 106 11.52 -26.04 -8.86
C TYR A 106 11.12 -26.06 -7.38
N GLY A 107 9.84 -26.02 -7.14
CA GLY A 107 9.27 -26.28 -5.82
C GLY A 107 7.77 -26.32 -5.86
N ASP A 108 7.18 -27.19 -5.09
CA ASP A 108 5.74 -27.28 -4.93
C ASP A 108 5.15 -26.00 -4.34
N ASN A 109 3.83 -25.88 -4.37
CA ASN A 109 3.17 -24.74 -3.74
C ASN A 109 3.39 -24.78 -2.22
N GLY A 110 3.76 -23.64 -1.65
CA GLY A 110 3.99 -23.50 -0.21
C GLY A 110 5.43 -23.75 0.24
N VAL A 111 6.34 -24.26 -0.58
CA VAL A 111 7.74 -24.57 -0.16
C VAL A 111 8.67 -23.36 -0.01
N GLY A 112 8.20 -22.13 -0.23
CA GLY A 112 8.98 -20.93 0.07
C GLY A 112 9.48 -20.13 -1.14
N LYS A 113 9.16 -20.51 -2.42
CA LYS A 113 9.55 -19.76 -3.63
C LYS A 113 9.28 -18.26 -3.49
N SER A 114 8.04 -17.90 -3.14
CA SER A 114 7.61 -16.49 -3.01
C SER A 114 8.33 -15.71 -1.90
N GLY A 115 8.98 -16.39 -0.97
CA GLY A 115 9.84 -15.72 0.02
C GLY A 115 11.09 -15.14 -0.63
N TYR A 116 11.75 -15.93 -1.47
CA TYR A 116 12.92 -15.49 -2.23
C TYR A 116 12.55 -14.39 -3.23
N THR A 117 11.46 -14.58 -3.97
CA THR A 117 11.06 -13.60 -4.99
C THR A 117 10.64 -12.27 -4.38
N ARG A 118 10.01 -12.23 -3.19
CA ARG A 118 9.73 -10.98 -2.47
C ARG A 118 11.00 -10.23 -2.07
N VAL A 119 12.01 -10.95 -1.56
CA VAL A 119 13.31 -10.35 -1.23
C VAL A 119 13.96 -9.78 -2.49
N LEU A 120 14.02 -10.57 -3.56
CA LEU A 120 14.55 -10.13 -4.84
C LEU A 120 13.82 -8.91 -5.39
N LYS A 121 12.48 -8.89 -5.34
CA LYS A 121 11.67 -7.76 -5.81
C LYS A 121 12.04 -6.45 -5.11
N LYS A 122 12.24 -6.49 -3.80
CA LYS A 122 12.62 -5.30 -3.03
C LYS A 122 14.09 -4.96 -3.21
N ALA A 123 14.98 -5.93 -3.12
CA ALA A 123 16.41 -5.72 -3.26
C ALA A 123 16.81 -5.24 -4.66
N CYS A 124 16.18 -5.79 -5.71
CA CYS A 124 16.45 -5.44 -7.10
C CYS A 124 15.49 -4.34 -7.63
N ARG A 125 14.67 -3.75 -6.77
CA ARG A 125 13.75 -2.66 -7.13
C ARG A 125 12.81 -3.01 -8.28
N ALA A 126 12.20 -4.20 -8.20
CA ALA A 126 11.21 -4.62 -9.18
C ALA A 126 10.04 -3.62 -9.27
N ARG A 127 9.37 -3.62 -10.41
CA ARG A 127 8.25 -2.73 -10.73
C ARG A 127 7.13 -2.75 -9.69
N ASP A 128 6.80 -3.93 -9.17
CA ASP A 128 5.86 -4.08 -8.06
C ASP A 128 6.59 -4.51 -6.79
N GLN A 129 6.63 -3.63 -5.80
CA GLN A 129 7.19 -3.86 -4.46
C GLN A 129 6.11 -3.83 -3.38
N SER A 130 4.83 -3.87 -3.75
CA SER A 130 3.70 -3.74 -2.83
C SER A 130 3.60 -4.87 -1.80
N GLU A 131 4.22 -6.02 -2.08
CA GLU A 131 4.21 -7.16 -1.16
C GLU A 131 5.09 -6.90 0.06
N GLN A 132 4.46 -6.96 1.24
CA GLN A 132 5.19 -6.90 2.50
C GLN A 132 5.91 -8.23 2.78
N ILE A 133 7.16 -8.15 3.20
CA ILE A 133 7.86 -9.28 3.78
C ILE A 133 7.51 -9.32 5.26
N ARG A 134 6.93 -10.42 5.71
CA ARG A 134 6.53 -10.60 7.10
C ARG A 134 7.43 -11.64 7.75
N PRO A 135 7.69 -11.56 9.06
CA PRO A 135 8.37 -12.62 9.78
C PRO A 135 7.51 -13.90 9.81
N ASN A 136 8.09 -15.00 10.27
CA ASN A 136 7.39 -16.27 10.38
C ASN A 136 6.18 -16.17 11.32
N ALA A 137 4.98 -16.31 10.77
CA ALA A 137 3.73 -16.21 11.51
C ALA A 137 3.53 -17.32 12.57
N TYR A 138 4.29 -18.43 12.48
CA TYR A 138 4.24 -19.54 13.43
C TYR A 138 5.19 -19.39 14.63
N LYS A 139 6.08 -18.39 14.58
CA LYS A 139 6.96 -18.07 15.70
C LYS A 139 6.45 -16.80 16.37
N HIS A 140 6.27 -16.85 17.70
CA HIS A 140 5.86 -15.66 18.46
C HIS A 140 6.92 -14.59 18.30
N PRO A 141 6.61 -13.46 17.63
CA PRO A 141 7.56 -12.37 17.48
C PRO A 141 7.62 -11.60 18.79
N VAL A 142 8.74 -11.67 19.46
CA VAL A 142 9.03 -10.76 20.58
C VAL A 142 9.50 -9.40 20.06
N LEU A 143 10.11 -9.39 18.87
CA LEU A 143 10.57 -8.18 18.17
C LEU A 143 10.34 -8.37 16.66
N VAL A 144 9.73 -7.38 16.00
CA VAL A 144 9.60 -7.34 14.54
C VAL A 144 10.83 -6.66 14.00
N GLU A 145 11.82 -7.44 13.62
CA GLU A 145 13.01 -6.95 12.93
C GLU A 145 12.76 -6.90 11.41
N ALA A 146 13.45 -5.97 10.73
CA ALA A 146 13.39 -5.87 9.28
C ALA A 146 13.99 -7.11 8.62
N ALA A 147 13.43 -7.55 7.52
CA ALA A 147 13.96 -8.66 6.75
C ALA A 147 15.36 -8.31 6.20
N THR A 148 16.28 -9.25 6.27
CA THR A 148 17.64 -9.09 5.74
C THR A 148 18.02 -10.22 4.82
N ALA A 149 18.92 -9.95 3.87
CA ALA A 149 19.53 -10.94 2.99
C ALA A 149 20.94 -10.50 2.56
N SER A 150 21.77 -11.45 2.21
CA SER A 150 23.06 -11.22 1.54
C SER A 150 23.01 -11.81 0.13
N PHE A 151 23.62 -11.12 -0.81
CA PHE A 151 23.72 -11.52 -2.21
C PHE A 151 25.18 -11.65 -2.61
N ASP A 152 25.58 -12.83 -3.00
CA ASP A 152 26.85 -13.00 -3.71
C ASP A 152 26.59 -12.72 -5.19
N ALA A 153 27.37 -11.84 -5.78
CA ALA A 153 27.26 -11.46 -7.18
C ALA A 153 28.64 -11.40 -7.83
N LEU A 154 28.65 -11.52 -9.13
CA LEU A 154 29.77 -11.14 -9.97
C LEU A 154 29.44 -9.82 -10.64
N VAL A 155 30.32 -8.84 -10.46
CA VAL A 155 30.24 -7.53 -11.14
C VAL A 155 31.45 -7.45 -12.08
N ASP A 156 31.19 -7.50 -13.37
CA ASP A 156 32.23 -7.59 -14.42
C ASP A 156 33.22 -8.75 -14.24
N GLY A 157 32.72 -9.85 -13.66
CA GLY A 157 33.50 -11.05 -13.35
C GLY A 157 34.19 -11.02 -11.98
N GLU A 158 34.22 -9.91 -11.28
CA GLU A 158 34.77 -9.78 -9.94
C GLU A 158 33.71 -10.11 -8.87
N ALA A 159 34.08 -10.91 -7.89
CA ALA A 159 33.16 -11.33 -6.83
C ALA A 159 32.89 -10.20 -5.83
N ALA A 160 31.62 -9.95 -5.56
CA ALA A 160 31.16 -8.97 -4.59
C ALA A 160 30.03 -9.54 -3.72
N GLU A 161 29.99 -9.10 -2.47
CA GLU A 161 28.88 -9.43 -1.56
C GLU A 161 28.09 -8.17 -1.21
N TYR A 162 26.78 -8.23 -1.36
CA TYR A 162 25.87 -7.14 -1.06
C TYR A 162 24.94 -7.51 0.08
N HIS A 163 24.84 -6.64 1.08
CA HIS A 163 23.90 -6.77 2.18
C HIS A 163 22.65 -5.90 1.93
N TRP A 164 21.50 -6.49 2.13
CA TRP A 164 20.23 -5.80 1.98
C TRP A 164 19.39 -5.90 3.25
N THR A 165 18.68 -4.82 3.57
CA THR A 165 17.74 -4.74 4.69
C THR A 165 16.43 -4.10 4.19
N ASP A 166 15.28 -4.70 4.51
CA ASP A 166 13.97 -4.13 4.14
C ASP A 166 13.79 -2.74 4.78
N GLY A 167 13.35 -1.79 3.98
CA GLY A 167 13.18 -0.41 4.41
C GLY A 167 14.45 0.45 4.37
N ARG A 168 15.60 -0.10 3.96
CA ARG A 168 16.81 0.69 3.67
C ARG A 168 17.07 0.76 2.17
N ALA A 169 17.92 1.70 1.76
CA ALA A 169 18.37 1.80 0.38
C ALA A 169 19.02 0.48 -0.07
N SER A 170 18.56 -0.04 -1.21
CA SER A 170 19.14 -1.23 -1.82
C SER A 170 20.44 -0.89 -2.53
N PRO A 171 21.44 -1.80 -2.54
CA PRO A 171 22.64 -1.66 -3.36
C PRO A 171 22.30 -1.34 -4.81
N ALA A 172 22.97 -0.36 -5.39
CA ALA A 172 22.67 0.14 -6.74
C ALA A 172 22.82 -0.95 -7.81
N GLU A 173 23.83 -1.80 -7.65
CA GLU A 173 24.19 -2.86 -8.57
C GLU A 173 23.05 -3.88 -8.74
N LEU A 174 22.36 -4.22 -7.63
CA LEU A 174 21.24 -5.16 -7.65
C LEU A 174 20.06 -4.65 -8.49
N SER A 175 19.94 -3.33 -8.71
CA SER A 175 18.89 -2.74 -9.54
C SER A 175 19.01 -3.07 -11.03
N SER A 176 20.15 -3.60 -11.47
CA SER A 176 20.36 -4.07 -12.84
C SER A 176 19.63 -5.39 -13.14
N ILE A 177 19.17 -6.10 -12.10
CA ILE A 177 18.51 -7.38 -12.22
C ILE A 177 17.01 -7.16 -12.41
N ALA A 178 16.50 -7.64 -13.54
CA ALA A 178 15.08 -7.51 -13.87
C ALA A 178 14.26 -8.68 -13.32
N ILE A 179 13.08 -8.39 -12.76
CA ILE A 179 12.23 -9.42 -12.14
C ILE A 179 10.83 -9.39 -12.74
N PHE A 180 10.36 -10.56 -13.14
CA PHE A 180 9.02 -10.79 -13.65
C PHE A 180 8.27 -11.78 -12.76
N ASP A 181 7.12 -11.37 -12.25
CA ASP A 181 6.17 -12.23 -11.53
C ASP A 181 4.72 -11.95 -11.96
N SER A 182 3.78 -12.63 -11.33
CA SER A 182 2.36 -12.47 -11.63
C SER A 182 1.82 -11.08 -11.34
N ARG A 183 2.40 -10.35 -10.37
CA ARG A 183 2.01 -8.97 -10.04
C ARG A 183 2.67 -7.96 -10.96
N CYS A 184 3.94 -8.16 -11.27
CA CYS A 184 4.60 -7.38 -12.31
C CYS A 184 3.87 -7.54 -13.65
N ALA A 185 3.40 -8.76 -13.98
CA ALA A 185 2.57 -8.98 -15.16
C ALA A 185 1.26 -8.18 -15.12
N ARG A 186 0.58 -8.10 -13.98
CA ARG A 186 -0.61 -7.26 -13.82
C ARG A 186 -0.28 -5.78 -13.99
N ALA A 187 0.88 -5.32 -13.52
CA ALA A 187 1.30 -3.94 -13.72
C ALA A 187 1.45 -3.56 -15.21
N TYR A 188 1.70 -4.55 -16.08
CA TYR A 188 1.67 -4.35 -17.55
C TYR A 188 0.25 -4.40 -18.13
N VAL A 189 -0.71 -4.97 -17.40
CA VAL A 189 -2.07 -5.28 -17.87
C VAL A 189 -3.17 -4.51 -17.12
N ASP A 190 -3.01 -4.29 -15.81
CA ASP A 190 -4.05 -3.81 -14.91
C ASP A 190 -3.73 -2.44 -14.29
N ASN A 191 -4.28 -1.36 -14.88
CA ASN A 191 -4.69 -0.23 -14.08
C ASN A 191 -6.03 0.29 -14.60
N GLN A 192 -7.13 -0.13 -13.99
CA GLN A 192 -8.50 0.34 -14.29
C GLN A 192 -9.01 0.03 -15.71
N GLY A 193 -8.70 -1.15 -16.21
CA GLY A 193 -9.20 -1.57 -17.51
C GLY A 193 -8.33 -1.19 -18.70
N ASP A 194 -7.16 -0.62 -18.48
CA ASP A 194 -6.23 -0.22 -19.53
C ASP A 194 -4.90 -0.97 -19.44
N PHE A 195 -4.40 -1.49 -20.55
CA PHE A 195 -3.01 -1.90 -20.70
C PHE A 195 -2.11 -0.68 -20.54
N SER A 196 -1.64 -0.40 -19.34
CA SER A 196 -0.77 0.74 -19.12
C SER A 196 0.63 0.29 -18.77
N TYR A 197 1.53 0.49 -19.70
CA TYR A 197 2.96 0.38 -19.51
C TYR A 197 3.48 1.70 -18.94
N VAL A 198 4.07 1.67 -17.77
CA VAL A 198 4.80 2.81 -17.23
C VAL A 198 6.29 2.44 -17.30
N PRO A 199 7.08 3.08 -18.15
CA PRO A 199 8.52 2.88 -18.18
C PRO A 199 9.11 3.10 -16.79
N TYR A 200 10.05 2.23 -16.40
CA TYR A 200 10.72 2.33 -15.11
C TYR A 200 11.34 3.71 -14.90
N GLY A 201 11.00 4.36 -13.79
CA GLY A 201 11.42 5.72 -13.43
C GLY A 201 10.34 6.78 -13.65
N LEU A 202 9.31 6.55 -14.47
CA LEU A 202 8.14 7.46 -14.53
C LEU A 202 7.25 7.33 -13.29
N ASP A 203 7.26 6.19 -12.63
CA ASP A 203 6.63 5.94 -11.33
C ASP A 203 7.11 6.90 -10.23
N ILE A 204 8.38 7.35 -10.30
CA ILE A 204 8.93 8.38 -9.41
C ILE A 204 8.20 9.71 -9.60
N LEU A 205 7.92 10.12 -10.84
CA LEU A 205 7.19 11.34 -11.12
C LEU A 205 5.73 11.27 -10.64
N GLU A 206 5.10 10.11 -10.84
CA GLU A 206 3.75 9.86 -10.31
C GLU A 206 3.76 9.86 -8.77
N GLY A 207 4.75 9.21 -8.17
CA GLY A 207 4.97 9.23 -6.72
C GLY A 207 5.14 10.65 -6.19
N LEU A 208 5.95 11.47 -6.86
CA LEU A 208 6.15 12.88 -6.49
C LEU A 208 4.85 13.70 -6.59
N ALA A 209 4.01 13.43 -7.59
CA ALA A 209 2.71 14.07 -7.70
C ALA A 209 1.76 13.66 -6.56
N ARG A 210 1.79 12.38 -6.13
CA ARG A 210 1.05 11.91 -4.94
C ARG A 210 1.54 12.56 -3.66
N VAL A 211 2.86 12.67 -3.48
CA VAL A 211 3.48 13.38 -2.34
C VAL A 211 3.01 14.83 -2.32
N CYS A 212 3.05 15.54 -3.45
CA CYS A 212 2.55 16.91 -3.55
C CYS A 212 1.06 17.03 -3.18
N THR A 213 0.24 16.05 -3.55
CA THR A 213 -1.19 16.03 -3.19
C THR A 213 -1.38 15.83 -1.69
N TRP A 214 -0.67 14.89 -1.09
CA TRP A 214 -0.71 14.66 0.36
C TRP A 214 -0.24 15.91 1.13
N LEU A 215 0.89 16.50 0.72
CA LEU A 215 1.40 17.75 1.30
C LEU A 215 0.36 18.87 1.23
N LYS A 216 -0.31 19.00 0.09
CA LYS A 216 -1.37 20.00 -0.10
C LYS A 216 -2.50 19.82 0.91
N GLU A 217 -2.99 18.60 1.08
CA GLU A 217 -4.06 18.29 2.03
C GLU A 217 -3.62 18.55 3.47
N ARG A 218 -2.41 18.13 3.83
CA ARG A 218 -1.84 18.36 5.15
C ARG A 218 -1.66 19.83 5.45
N ILE A 219 -1.07 20.60 4.54
CA ILE A 219 -0.86 22.03 4.70
C ILE A 219 -2.21 22.78 4.78
N GLN A 220 -3.21 22.36 4.01
CA GLN A 220 -4.57 22.94 4.12
C GLN A 220 -5.18 22.71 5.49
N HIS A 221 -4.95 21.54 6.07
CA HIS A 221 -5.38 21.26 7.44
C HIS A 221 -4.67 22.20 8.43
N ASP A 222 -3.35 22.32 8.33
CA ASP A 222 -2.54 23.16 9.22
C ASP A 222 -2.88 24.64 9.05
N GLN A 223 -3.17 25.08 7.84
CA GLN A 223 -3.62 26.46 7.55
C GLN A 223 -4.97 26.78 8.20
N ARG A 224 -5.89 25.80 8.24
CA ARG A 224 -7.18 25.98 8.95
C ARG A 224 -6.95 26.11 10.46
N ALA A 225 -6.07 25.30 11.03
CA ALA A 225 -5.71 25.36 12.44
C ALA A 225 -4.99 26.64 12.80
N ALA A 226 -4.15 27.16 11.90
CA ALA A 226 -3.42 28.42 12.05
C ALA A 226 -4.24 29.67 11.69
N ARG A 227 -5.52 29.53 11.37
CA ARG A 227 -6.34 30.67 10.93
C ARG A 227 -6.34 31.79 11.98
N PRO A 228 -5.87 32.99 11.63
CA PRO A 228 -5.88 34.10 12.57
C PRO A 228 -7.32 34.56 12.81
N SER A 229 -7.63 34.94 14.06
CA SER A 229 -8.89 35.56 14.42
C SER A 229 -8.66 37.03 14.78
N THR A 230 -9.38 37.90 14.13
CA THR A 230 -9.41 39.34 14.45
C THR A 230 -10.59 39.72 15.35
N GLU A 231 -11.39 38.73 15.76
CA GLU A 231 -12.58 38.93 16.58
C GLU A 231 -12.30 39.66 17.92
N PRO A 232 -11.22 39.35 18.67
CA PRO A 232 -10.89 40.06 19.90
C PRO A 232 -10.66 41.55 19.70
N PHE A 233 -10.30 41.98 18.49
CA PHE A 233 -9.93 43.34 18.18
C PHE A 233 -11.09 44.16 17.57
N LEU A 234 -12.28 43.63 17.39
CA LEU A 234 -13.40 44.29 16.74
C LEU A 234 -13.76 45.60 17.41
N LYS A 235 -13.75 45.69 18.75
CA LYS A 235 -13.98 46.91 19.51
C LYS A 235 -12.90 47.94 19.23
N LEU A 236 -11.63 47.56 19.21
CA LEU A 236 -10.50 48.41 18.98
C LEU A 236 -10.46 48.90 17.52
N ALA A 237 -10.75 48.02 16.56
CA ALA A 237 -10.74 48.28 15.12
C ALA A 237 -11.83 49.29 14.69
N GLY A 238 -12.90 49.43 15.47
CA GLY A 238 -13.94 50.45 15.24
C GLY A 238 -13.56 51.85 15.74
N SER A 239 -12.45 52.00 16.47
CA SER A 239 -11.98 53.28 16.98
C SER A 239 -11.15 54.06 15.94
N PRO A 240 -11.38 55.36 15.74
CA PRO A 240 -10.58 56.19 14.82
C PRO A 240 -9.22 56.60 15.43
N THR A 241 -8.59 55.74 16.19
CA THR A 241 -7.33 55.90 16.91
C THR A 241 -6.19 55.20 16.21
N GLN A 242 -4.93 55.52 16.56
CA GLN A 242 -3.77 54.82 16.03
C GLN A 242 -3.81 53.32 16.41
N ALA A 243 -4.18 53.02 17.65
CA ALA A 243 -4.36 51.66 18.09
C ALA A 243 -5.51 50.96 17.34
N GLY A 244 -6.61 51.67 17.04
CA GLY A 244 -7.73 51.14 16.25
C GLY A 244 -7.36 50.87 14.80
N VAL A 245 -6.63 51.77 14.17
CA VAL A 245 -6.10 51.60 12.81
C VAL A 245 -5.16 50.39 12.73
N LEU A 246 -4.27 50.25 13.73
CA LEU A 246 -3.40 49.10 13.83
C LEU A 246 -4.21 47.79 13.96
N ALA A 247 -5.20 47.79 14.86
CA ALA A 247 -6.04 46.59 15.11
C ALA A 247 -6.87 46.21 13.87
N LYS A 248 -7.38 47.19 13.12
CA LYS A 248 -8.09 46.98 11.86
C LYS A 248 -7.17 46.43 10.75
N GLY A 249 -5.90 46.84 10.76
CA GLY A 249 -4.91 46.49 9.75
C GLY A 249 -4.05 45.27 10.11
N LEU A 250 -4.39 44.55 11.16
CA LEU A 250 -3.60 43.37 11.56
C LEU A 250 -3.44 42.39 10.38
N SER A 251 -2.19 42.05 10.09
CA SER A 251 -1.80 41.19 8.97
C SER A 251 -0.41 40.63 9.17
N ALA A 252 0.06 39.78 8.28
CA ALA A 252 1.43 39.28 8.27
C ALA A 252 2.51 40.39 8.11
N LYS A 253 2.12 41.59 7.69
CA LYS A 253 3.02 42.75 7.51
C LYS A 253 3.03 43.67 8.71
N THR A 254 2.22 43.42 9.70
CA THR A 254 2.14 44.28 10.90
C THR A 254 3.41 44.11 11.73
N SER A 255 4.10 45.23 12.03
CA SER A 255 5.28 45.21 12.88
C SER A 255 4.91 44.88 14.32
N LYS A 256 5.62 43.95 14.92
CA LYS A 256 5.47 43.61 16.34
C LYS A 256 5.92 44.77 17.22
N GLU A 257 6.94 45.54 16.79
CA GLU A 257 7.45 46.70 17.45
C GLU A 257 6.38 47.80 17.52
N ASP A 258 5.55 47.99 16.50
CA ASP A 258 4.45 48.94 16.52
C ASP A 258 3.35 48.53 17.49
N ILE A 259 3.04 47.23 17.58
CA ILE A 259 2.12 46.73 18.59
C ILE A 259 2.69 47.00 20.00
N GLU A 260 3.96 46.65 20.21
CA GLU A 260 4.63 46.84 21.51
C GLU A 260 4.67 48.32 21.89
N ARG A 261 5.00 49.21 20.96
CA ARG A 261 5.06 50.68 21.18
C ARG A 261 3.70 51.25 21.55
N LEU A 262 2.65 50.88 20.82
CA LEU A 262 1.29 51.38 21.07
C LEU A 262 0.65 50.75 22.32
N ALA A 263 0.94 49.47 22.59
CA ALA A 263 0.44 48.75 23.74
C ALA A 263 1.17 49.11 25.05
N THR A 264 2.32 49.77 24.99
CA THR A 264 3.04 50.22 26.19
C THR A 264 2.64 51.61 26.56
N LEU A 265 2.00 51.76 27.70
CA LEU A 265 1.61 53.03 28.28
C LEU A 265 2.69 53.44 29.28
N SER A 266 3.20 54.68 29.16
CA SER A 266 4.11 55.28 30.14
C SER A 266 3.34 55.71 31.41
N GLY A 267 4.09 55.98 32.51
CA GLY A 267 3.47 56.55 33.70
C GLY A 267 2.72 57.87 33.42
N GLN A 268 3.27 58.71 32.54
CA GLN A 268 2.61 59.95 32.08
C GLN A 268 1.32 59.69 31.29
N ASP A 269 1.28 58.64 30.41
CA ASP A 269 0.07 58.26 29.68
C ASP A 269 -1.03 57.81 30.65
N LEU A 270 -0.69 57.08 31.70
CA LEU A 270 -1.65 56.64 32.73
C LEU A 270 -2.18 57.78 33.58
N GLU A 271 -1.30 58.72 34.00
CA GLU A 271 -1.70 59.97 34.70
C GLU A 271 -2.60 60.82 33.82
N GLN A 272 -2.25 60.99 32.57
CA GLN A 272 -3.05 61.75 31.58
C GLN A 272 -4.41 61.04 31.36
N LEU A 273 -4.45 59.75 31.25
CA LEU A 273 -5.70 58.98 31.12
C LEU A 273 -6.61 59.19 32.33
N GLU A 274 -6.05 59.17 33.53
CA GLU A 274 -6.79 59.39 34.79
C GLU A 274 -7.26 60.85 34.90
N SER A 275 -6.40 61.83 34.57
CA SER A 275 -6.72 63.26 34.58
C SER A 275 -7.79 63.60 33.58
N LEU A 276 -7.66 63.18 32.31
CA LEU A 276 -8.68 63.40 31.28
C LEU A 276 -9.98 62.73 31.65
N THR A 277 -9.89 61.51 32.25
CA THR A 277 -11.04 60.78 32.74
C THR A 277 -11.78 61.54 33.85
N LYS A 278 -11.04 62.05 34.79
CA LYS A 278 -11.59 62.82 35.95
C LYS A 278 -12.13 64.17 35.50
N THR A 279 -11.40 64.91 34.63
CA THR A 279 -11.75 66.27 34.16
C THR A 279 -12.97 66.27 33.25
N LEU A 280 -13.05 65.31 32.32
CA LEU A 280 -14.19 65.12 31.45
C LEU A 280 -15.37 64.47 32.21
N GLY A 281 -15.14 63.86 33.43
CA GLY A 281 -16.15 63.18 34.21
C GLY A 281 -17.05 64.01 35.06
N GLU A 282 -16.56 65.14 35.61
CA GLU A 282 -17.30 65.84 36.64
C GLU A 282 -18.10 67.03 36.13
N ALA A 283 -17.88 67.50 34.91
CA ALA A 283 -18.52 68.72 34.40
C ALA A 283 -19.24 68.51 33.06
N ASP A 284 -19.45 67.30 32.55
CA ASP A 284 -19.78 67.21 31.17
C ASP A 284 -20.79 66.13 30.78
N PRO A 285 -21.99 66.57 30.27
CA PRO A 285 -23.06 65.76 29.79
C PRO A 285 -22.64 64.78 28.64
N LYS A 286 -21.76 65.28 27.77
CA LYS A 286 -21.36 64.43 26.58
C LYS A 286 -20.60 63.18 26.97
N ARG A 287 -19.79 63.26 27.98
CA ARG A 287 -19.06 62.06 28.44
C ARG A 287 -19.94 61.08 29.14
N ARG A 288 -20.86 61.54 29.96
CA ARG A 288 -21.82 60.62 30.59
C ARG A 288 -22.67 59.91 29.55
N ALA A 289 -22.96 60.62 28.43
CA ALA A 289 -23.60 60.03 27.28
C ALA A 289 -22.70 58.98 26.58
N ALA A 290 -21.39 59.22 26.43
CA ALA A 290 -20.43 58.28 25.84
C ALA A 290 -20.26 57.05 26.72
N ASP A 291 -20.20 57.21 28.05
CA ASP A 291 -20.12 56.11 29.00
C ASP A 291 -21.36 55.20 28.94
N LEU A 292 -22.54 55.83 28.88
CA LEU A 292 -23.80 55.06 28.72
C LEU A 292 -23.87 54.27 27.41
N ARG A 293 -23.32 54.83 26.31
CA ARG A 293 -23.22 54.09 25.05
C ARG A 293 -22.18 52.96 25.13
N LEU A 294 -21.07 53.17 25.85
CA LEU A 294 -20.09 52.14 26.09
C LEU A 294 -20.70 50.95 26.87
N LYS A 295 -21.50 51.27 27.90
CA LYS A 295 -22.27 50.29 28.66
C LYS A 295 -23.23 49.48 27.77
N ALA A 296 -23.98 50.19 26.91
CA ALA A 296 -24.89 49.56 25.95
C ALA A 296 -24.14 48.60 25.01
N GLY A 297 -22.96 49.05 24.49
CA GLY A 297 -22.14 48.19 23.61
C GLY A 297 -21.60 46.92 24.28
N ARG A 298 -21.31 46.97 25.58
CA ARG A 298 -20.89 45.79 26.34
C ARG A 298 -22.04 44.80 26.51
N VAL A 299 -23.25 45.32 26.73
CA VAL A 299 -24.44 44.46 26.80
C VAL A 299 -24.73 43.84 25.45
N ASP A 300 -24.59 44.57 24.35
CA ASP A 300 -24.75 43.99 23.00
C ASP A 300 -23.74 42.85 22.73
N ALA A 301 -22.51 43.03 23.16
CA ALA A 301 -21.51 41.99 23.02
C ALA A 301 -21.83 40.74 23.85
N LEU A 302 -22.48 40.93 25.00
CA LEU A 302 -23.01 39.81 25.78
C LEU A 302 -24.15 39.13 25.06
N VAL A 303 -25.08 39.87 24.45
CA VAL A 303 -26.17 39.33 23.62
C VAL A 303 -25.61 38.45 22.49
N GLN A 304 -24.59 38.94 21.79
CA GLN A 304 -23.97 38.14 20.72
C GLN A 304 -23.35 36.86 21.22
N ARG A 305 -22.67 36.89 22.38
CA ARG A 305 -22.14 35.68 23.02
C ARG A 305 -23.25 34.71 23.42
N LEU A 306 -24.34 35.23 23.95
CA LEU A 306 -25.50 34.45 24.32
C LEU A 306 -26.14 33.76 23.10
N ASP A 307 -26.35 34.52 22.03
CA ASP A 307 -26.92 33.97 20.77
C ASP A 307 -26.01 32.87 20.18
N ALA A 308 -24.70 33.09 20.19
CA ALA A 308 -23.73 32.11 19.73
C ALA A 308 -23.73 30.82 20.59
N ALA A 309 -23.77 31.00 21.93
CA ALA A 309 -23.82 29.86 22.85
C ALA A 309 -25.12 29.02 22.68
N VAL A 310 -26.26 29.70 22.53
CA VAL A 310 -27.55 29.04 22.29
C VAL A 310 -27.53 28.26 20.98
N ALA A 311 -26.96 28.81 19.92
CA ALA A 311 -26.90 28.16 18.61
C ALA A 311 -26.13 26.86 18.62
N ILE A 312 -25.09 26.72 19.46
CA ILE A 312 -24.26 25.52 19.55
C ILE A 312 -25.02 24.37 20.21
N VAL A 313 -25.82 24.68 21.25
CA VAL A 313 -26.61 23.69 21.99
C VAL A 313 -28.08 23.70 21.59
N ALA A 314 -28.42 24.26 20.44
CA ALA A 314 -29.77 24.25 19.89
C ALA A 314 -30.32 22.83 19.76
N GLN A 315 -31.65 22.70 19.90
CA GLN A 315 -32.27 21.36 19.81
C GLN A 315 -31.93 20.63 18.51
N THR A 316 -31.96 21.34 17.40
CA THR A 316 -31.62 20.78 16.09
C THR A 316 -30.20 20.18 16.04
N LYS A 317 -29.23 20.85 16.65
CA LYS A 317 -27.85 20.36 16.71
C LYS A 317 -27.70 19.14 17.60
N ILE A 318 -28.48 19.10 18.67
CA ILE A 318 -28.54 17.95 19.57
C ILE A 318 -29.21 16.77 18.87
N ASP A 319 -30.28 17.01 18.13
CA ASP A 319 -30.98 15.97 17.36
C ASP A 319 -30.11 15.43 16.22
N ASP A 320 -29.35 16.31 15.55
CA ASP A 320 -28.35 15.93 14.57
C ASP A 320 -27.27 15.00 15.20
N LEU A 321 -26.72 15.43 16.36
CA LEU A 321 -25.74 14.64 17.09
C LEU A 321 -26.31 13.30 17.57
N ARG A 322 -27.53 13.30 18.12
CA ARG A 322 -28.24 12.08 18.51
C ARG A 322 -28.30 11.09 17.35
N THR A 323 -28.75 11.57 16.20
CA THR A 323 -28.84 10.76 14.97
C THR A 323 -27.49 10.17 14.56
N LEU A 324 -26.42 10.97 14.63
CA LEU A 324 -25.07 10.52 14.30
C LEU A 324 -24.55 9.47 15.30
N VAL A 325 -24.82 9.67 16.60
CA VAL A 325 -24.44 8.71 17.66
C VAL A 325 -25.20 7.41 17.52
N GLU A 326 -26.53 7.47 17.30
CA GLU A 326 -27.37 6.30 17.08
C GLU A 326 -26.91 5.51 15.86
N ARG A 327 -26.63 6.21 14.76
CA ARG A 327 -26.06 5.61 13.54
C ARG A 327 -24.71 4.95 13.78
N SER A 328 -23.84 5.62 14.56
CA SER A 328 -22.54 5.07 14.97
C SER A 328 -22.69 3.80 15.79
N ASN A 329 -23.60 3.80 16.76
CA ASN A 329 -23.87 2.64 17.61
C ASN A 329 -24.48 1.48 16.82
N GLN A 330 -25.41 1.76 15.91
CA GLN A 330 -26.00 0.76 15.02
C GLN A 330 -24.91 0.14 14.13
N ALA A 331 -24.10 0.99 13.49
CA ALA A 331 -23.02 0.52 12.62
C ALA A 331 -22.01 -0.34 13.41
N LYS A 332 -21.66 0.07 14.64
CA LYS A 332 -20.80 -0.69 15.55
C LYS A 332 -21.44 -2.03 15.91
N GLY A 333 -22.74 -2.04 16.24
CA GLY A 333 -23.47 -3.26 16.54
C GLY A 333 -23.47 -4.25 15.38
N VAL A 334 -23.73 -3.76 14.17
CA VAL A 334 -23.68 -4.58 12.95
C VAL A 334 -22.27 -5.16 12.74
N ALA A 335 -21.24 -4.33 12.86
CA ALA A 335 -19.85 -4.79 12.74
C ALA A 335 -19.48 -5.83 13.82
N GLN A 336 -19.96 -5.64 15.06
CA GLN A 336 -19.74 -6.60 16.13
C GLN A 336 -20.46 -7.94 15.92
N VAL A 337 -21.71 -7.91 15.43
CA VAL A 337 -22.47 -9.12 15.11
C VAL A 337 -21.78 -9.92 14.01
N VAL A 338 -21.30 -9.26 12.98
CA VAL A 338 -20.52 -9.90 11.90
C VAL A 338 -19.25 -10.54 12.46
N ALA A 339 -18.50 -9.80 13.27
CA ALA A 339 -17.29 -10.33 13.90
C ALA A 339 -17.56 -11.47 14.89
N GLN A 340 -18.68 -11.41 15.64
CA GLN A 340 -19.08 -12.45 16.58
C GLN A 340 -19.52 -13.73 15.85
N ARG A 341 -20.34 -13.61 14.84
CA ARG A 341 -20.74 -14.76 13.98
C ARG A 341 -19.56 -15.48 13.40
N PHE A 342 -18.52 -14.73 13.01
CA PHE A 342 -17.29 -15.32 12.50
C PHE A 342 -16.53 -16.12 13.58
N LYS A 343 -16.51 -15.62 14.84
CA LYS A 343 -15.85 -16.28 15.96
C LYS A 343 -16.59 -17.51 16.50
N GLU A 344 -17.91 -17.54 16.37
CA GLU A 344 -18.78 -18.62 16.84
C GLU A 344 -18.85 -19.81 15.89
N MET A 345 -18.26 -19.68 14.69
CA MET A 345 -18.18 -20.76 13.75
C MET A 345 -17.13 -21.78 14.17
N ASP A 346 -17.52 -23.06 14.17
CA ASP A 346 -16.59 -24.17 14.31
C ASP A 346 -15.74 -24.29 13.04
N THR A 347 -14.61 -23.59 13.04
CA THR A 347 -13.70 -23.48 11.90
C THR A 347 -12.31 -23.97 12.28
N LEU A 348 -11.52 -24.34 11.28
CA LEU A 348 -10.12 -24.71 11.47
C LEU A 348 -9.33 -23.54 12.08
N GLU A 349 -8.37 -23.86 12.91
CA GLU A 349 -7.42 -22.88 13.43
C GLU A 349 -6.69 -22.18 12.27
N GLY A 350 -6.68 -20.85 12.30
CA GLY A 350 -6.15 -20.02 11.20
C GLY A 350 -7.19 -19.54 10.19
N THR A 351 -8.46 -19.90 10.32
CA THR A 351 -9.53 -19.31 9.52
C THR A 351 -9.60 -17.80 9.74
N GLY A 352 -9.57 -17.02 8.66
CA GLY A 352 -9.49 -15.56 8.70
C GLY A 352 -8.07 -14.98 8.59
N ASN A 353 -7.01 -15.80 8.62
CA ASN A 353 -5.63 -15.37 8.38
C ASN A 353 -5.34 -15.21 6.87
N ASP A 354 -4.23 -14.54 6.53
CA ASP A 354 -3.91 -14.21 5.14
C ASP A 354 -3.95 -15.39 4.15
N PRO A 355 -3.38 -16.56 4.45
CA PRO A 355 -3.48 -17.71 3.52
C PRO A 355 -4.92 -18.17 3.32
N TRP A 356 -5.72 -18.10 4.37
CA TRP A 356 -7.14 -18.43 4.28
C TRP A 356 -7.91 -17.39 3.47
N LEU A 357 -7.60 -16.09 3.66
CA LEU A 357 -8.20 -14.98 2.90
C LEU A 357 -7.91 -15.10 1.41
N GLU A 358 -6.68 -15.45 1.04
CA GLU A 358 -6.29 -15.69 -0.36
C GLU A 358 -7.04 -16.87 -0.96
N MET A 359 -7.09 -17.99 -0.27
CA MET A 359 -7.83 -19.18 -0.69
C MET A 359 -9.31 -18.83 -0.88
N PHE A 360 -9.93 -18.11 0.04
CA PHE A 360 -11.34 -17.76 -0.04
C PHE A 360 -11.63 -16.78 -1.18
N ARG A 361 -10.76 -15.80 -1.40
CA ARG A 361 -10.85 -14.88 -2.55
C ARG A 361 -10.75 -15.63 -3.88
N ALA A 362 -9.82 -16.58 -3.97
CA ALA A 362 -9.68 -17.43 -5.15
C ALA A 362 -10.92 -18.30 -5.37
N ALA A 363 -11.50 -18.87 -4.32
CA ALA A 363 -12.75 -19.65 -4.39
C ALA A 363 -13.93 -18.77 -4.85
N ARG A 364 -14.03 -17.55 -4.35
CA ARG A 364 -15.03 -16.55 -4.77
C ARG A 364 -14.88 -16.20 -6.25
N GLN A 365 -13.65 -15.94 -6.69
CA GLN A 365 -13.34 -15.62 -8.08
C GLN A 365 -13.68 -16.81 -8.99
N PHE A 366 -13.33 -18.03 -8.59
CA PHE A 366 -13.71 -19.23 -9.31
C PHE A 366 -15.23 -19.34 -9.47
N CYS A 367 -16.00 -19.13 -8.40
CA CYS A 367 -17.47 -19.15 -8.48
C CYS A 367 -18.04 -18.06 -9.40
N SER A 368 -17.45 -16.86 -9.41
CA SER A 368 -17.89 -15.76 -10.27
C SER A 368 -17.63 -16.04 -11.75
N THR A 369 -16.64 -16.87 -12.06
CA THR A 369 -16.26 -17.24 -13.44
C THR A 369 -16.91 -18.54 -13.92
N SER A 370 -17.35 -19.41 -13.00
CA SER A 370 -18.07 -20.64 -13.34
C SER A 370 -19.53 -20.29 -13.62
N HIS A 371 -19.92 -20.32 -14.87
CA HIS A 371 -21.24 -19.92 -15.41
C HIS A 371 -22.44 -20.80 -14.99
N SER A 372 -22.60 -21.11 -13.74
CA SER A 372 -23.84 -21.75 -13.29
C SER A 372 -24.81 -20.65 -12.84
N SER A 373 -25.82 -20.42 -13.65
CA SER A 373 -26.90 -19.44 -13.45
C SER A 373 -27.77 -19.71 -12.21
N VAL A 374 -27.45 -20.68 -11.40
CA VAL A 374 -28.32 -21.15 -10.31
C VAL A 374 -27.78 -20.75 -8.93
N GLN A 375 -26.54 -20.33 -8.80
CA GLN A 375 -25.98 -20.07 -7.48
C GLN A 375 -24.94 -18.94 -7.47
N ALA A 376 -25.41 -17.75 -7.09
CA ALA A 376 -24.53 -16.61 -6.90
C ALA A 376 -23.81 -16.71 -5.55
N PHE A 377 -22.51 -16.94 -5.57
CA PHE A 377 -21.68 -16.77 -4.37
C PHE A 377 -21.82 -15.34 -3.83
N PRO A 378 -21.99 -15.10 -2.53
CA PRO A 378 -21.88 -16.06 -1.40
C PRO A 378 -23.20 -16.76 -1.01
N HIS A 379 -24.32 -16.49 -1.68
CA HIS A 379 -25.65 -17.01 -1.37
C HIS A 379 -25.81 -18.43 -1.93
N LEU A 380 -25.01 -19.35 -1.44
CA LEU A 380 -25.09 -20.76 -1.80
C LEU A 380 -26.27 -21.44 -1.10
N THR A 381 -26.81 -22.46 -1.72
CA THR A 381 -27.83 -23.35 -1.13
C THR A 381 -27.18 -24.63 -0.60
N ASP A 382 -27.92 -25.43 0.13
CA ASP A 382 -27.48 -26.72 0.65
C ASP A 382 -27.06 -27.73 -0.43
N GLU A 383 -27.63 -27.59 -1.61
CA GLU A 383 -27.30 -28.42 -2.79
C GLU A 383 -26.11 -27.89 -3.59
N SER A 384 -25.65 -26.67 -3.31
CA SER A 384 -24.52 -26.06 -4.00
C SER A 384 -23.24 -26.83 -3.76
N ARG A 385 -22.36 -26.85 -4.76
CA ARG A 385 -21.05 -27.50 -4.64
C ARG A 385 -20.00 -26.55 -4.07
N CYS A 386 -19.19 -27.07 -3.16
CA CYS A 386 -18.06 -26.31 -2.61
C CYS A 386 -17.08 -25.93 -3.73
N PRO A 387 -16.68 -24.67 -3.86
CA PRO A 387 -15.75 -24.25 -4.92
C PRO A 387 -14.37 -24.91 -4.84
N LEU A 388 -14.00 -25.44 -3.66
CA LEU A 388 -12.70 -26.06 -3.45
C LEU A 388 -12.76 -27.58 -3.67
N CYS A 389 -13.64 -28.29 -2.97
CA CYS A 389 -13.67 -29.76 -3.00
C CYS A 389 -14.76 -30.35 -3.91
N GLN A 390 -15.59 -29.53 -4.52
CA GLN A 390 -16.69 -29.92 -5.44
C GLN A 390 -17.80 -30.78 -4.79
N ASN A 391 -17.74 -31.04 -3.49
CA ASN A 391 -18.79 -31.73 -2.77
C ASN A 391 -19.97 -30.81 -2.46
N PRO A 392 -21.18 -31.32 -2.22
CA PRO A 392 -22.30 -30.52 -1.74
C PRO A 392 -21.91 -29.75 -0.47
N VAL A 393 -22.26 -28.47 -0.42
CA VAL A 393 -21.87 -27.58 0.68
C VAL A 393 -22.69 -27.86 1.93
N GLY A 394 -23.94 -28.25 1.74
CA GLY A 394 -24.91 -28.42 2.81
C GLY A 394 -25.34 -27.07 3.42
N ALA A 395 -26.42 -27.06 4.17
CA ALA A 395 -26.96 -25.84 4.78
C ALA A 395 -25.94 -25.12 5.71
N ALA A 396 -25.21 -25.88 6.53
CA ALA A 396 -24.19 -25.34 7.42
C ALA A 396 -22.99 -24.77 6.66
N GLY A 397 -22.60 -25.40 5.57
CA GLY A 397 -21.52 -24.91 4.72
C GLY A 397 -21.91 -23.65 3.95
N ALA A 398 -23.12 -23.60 3.43
CA ALA A 398 -23.66 -22.42 2.76
C ALA A 398 -23.72 -21.20 3.69
N SER A 399 -24.21 -21.41 4.91
CA SER A 399 -24.26 -20.37 5.95
C SER A 399 -22.86 -19.86 6.31
N ARG A 400 -21.86 -20.77 6.41
CA ARG A 400 -20.47 -20.38 6.65
C ARG A 400 -19.87 -19.57 5.51
N MET A 401 -20.12 -19.97 4.29
CA MET A 401 -19.61 -19.22 3.11
C MET A 401 -20.16 -17.81 3.05
N LEU A 402 -21.42 -17.63 3.39
CA LEU A 402 -22.06 -16.31 3.48
C LEU A 402 -21.39 -15.45 4.58
N ALA A 403 -21.23 -16.00 5.78
CA ALA A 403 -20.61 -15.28 6.88
C ALA A 403 -19.12 -14.97 6.62
N PHE A 404 -18.43 -15.83 5.91
CA PHE A 404 -17.05 -15.58 5.48
C PHE A 404 -16.97 -14.42 4.48
N ASP A 405 -17.90 -14.34 3.55
CA ASP A 405 -17.97 -13.25 2.59
C ASP A 405 -18.29 -11.91 3.27
N GLU A 406 -19.28 -11.89 4.16
CA GLU A 406 -19.64 -10.73 4.97
C GLU A 406 -18.44 -10.21 5.81
N PHE A 407 -17.63 -11.12 6.35
CA PHE A 407 -16.42 -10.78 7.08
C PHE A 407 -15.34 -10.15 6.18
N ILE A 408 -15.16 -10.70 4.98
CA ILE A 408 -14.10 -10.26 4.06
C ILE A 408 -14.41 -8.91 3.41
N GLU A 409 -15.67 -8.64 3.07
CA GLU A 409 -16.07 -7.37 2.43
C GLU A 409 -15.69 -6.16 3.30
N GLY A 410 -15.68 -6.31 4.63
CA GLY A 410 -15.19 -5.28 5.55
C GLY A 410 -15.94 -3.94 5.48
N GLU A 411 -16.96 -3.83 4.63
CA GLU A 411 -17.75 -2.60 4.46
C GLU A 411 -18.47 -2.20 5.76
N THR A 412 -18.84 -3.19 6.57
CA THR A 412 -19.47 -2.93 7.87
C THR A 412 -18.49 -2.26 8.84
N THR A 413 -17.23 -2.67 8.84
CA THR A 413 -16.18 -2.06 9.67
C THR A 413 -15.82 -0.67 9.18
N LYS A 414 -15.68 -0.49 7.87
CA LYS A 414 -15.44 0.84 7.27
C LYS A 414 -16.61 1.79 7.52
N ALA A 415 -17.85 1.28 7.39
CA ALA A 415 -19.04 2.05 7.70
C ALA A 415 -19.10 2.45 9.16
N ALA A 416 -18.76 1.54 10.08
CA ALA A 416 -18.69 1.82 11.50
C ALA A 416 -17.62 2.87 11.85
N ASP A 417 -16.43 2.79 11.25
CA ASP A 417 -15.37 3.77 11.46
C ASP A 417 -15.73 5.15 10.88
N LYS A 418 -16.38 5.19 9.73
CA LYS A 418 -16.89 6.43 9.14
C LYS A 418 -17.95 7.06 10.04
N ALA A 419 -18.95 6.30 10.42
CA ALA A 419 -20.01 6.77 11.30
C ALA A 419 -19.47 7.23 12.66
N ARG A 420 -18.49 6.52 13.21
CA ARG A 420 -17.80 6.91 14.45
C ARG A 420 -17.07 8.26 14.30
N LYS A 421 -16.35 8.47 13.19
CA LYS A 421 -15.65 9.74 12.93
C LYS A 421 -16.63 10.90 12.79
N GLU A 422 -17.72 10.71 12.06
CA GLU A 422 -18.78 11.72 11.90
C GLU A 422 -19.40 12.08 13.26
N ALA A 423 -19.79 11.07 14.04
CA ALA A 423 -20.33 11.29 15.38
C ALA A 423 -19.31 11.95 16.31
N ALA A 424 -18.04 11.54 16.28
CA ALA A 424 -16.98 12.12 17.11
C ALA A 424 -16.72 13.60 16.75
N THR A 425 -16.79 13.96 15.48
CA THR A 425 -16.63 15.34 15.04
C THR A 425 -17.77 16.22 15.55
N ALA A 426 -19.02 15.74 15.37
CA ALA A 426 -20.19 16.47 15.86
C ALA A 426 -20.21 16.54 17.40
N PHE A 427 -19.83 15.47 18.06
CA PHE A 427 -19.69 15.42 19.52
C PHE A 427 -18.67 16.43 20.03
N LYS A 428 -17.50 16.47 19.41
CA LYS A 428 -16.44 17.40 19.77
C LYS A 428 -16.90 18.84 19.61
N ALA A 429 -17.65 19.16 18.56
CA ALA A 429 -18.19 20.50 18.34
C ALA A 429 -19.08 20.97 19.49
N VAL A 430 -19.86 20.07 20.09
CA VAL A 430 -20.73 20.41 21.22
C VAL A 430 -19.95 20.42 22.55
N VAL A 431 -19.05 19.47 22.75
CA VAL A 431 -18.31 19.31 24.02
C VAL A 431 -17.26 20.41 24.21
N ASP A 432 -16.56 20.76 23.13
CA ASP A 432 -15.52 21.80 23.16
C ASP A 432 -16.13 23.23 23.07
N ALA A 433 -17.45 23.32 22.99
CA ALA A 433 -18.16 24.57 22.90
C ALA A 433 -17.90 25.48 24.10
N GLN A 434 -17.46 26.67 23.83
CA GLN A 434 -17.33 27.72 24.85
C GLN A 434 -18.71 28.32 25.11
N LEU A 435 -19.30 27.96 26.25
CA LEU A 435 -20.63 28.41 26.67
C LEU A 435 -20.52 29.46 27.80
N ASP A 436 -19.45 30.23 27.76
CA ASP A 436 -19.21 31.17 28.83
C ASP A 436 -19.91 32.53 28.56
N LEU A 437 -20.84 32.86 29.40
CA LEU A 437 -21.56 34.13 29.45
C LEU A 437 -21.10 34.99 30.65
N SER A 438 -19.88 34.68 31.17
CA SER A 438 -19.38 35.38 32.34
C SER A 438 -19.28 36.90 32.11
N PHE A 439 -19.60 37.63 33.13
CA PHE A 439 -19.46 39.06 33.19
C PHE A 439 -18.01 39.40 33.61
N ASP A 440 -17.36 40.30 32.87
CA ASP A 440 -16.16 40.97 33.36
C ASP A 440 -16.55 41.92 34.51
N GLU A 441 -15.56 42.30 35.32
CA GLU A 441 -15.80 43.21 36.47
C GLU A 441 -16.51 44.49 36.04
N THR A 442 -16.26 45.00 34.84
CA THR A 442 -16.82 46.23 34.28
C THR A 442 -18.29 46.04 33.91
N LEU A 443 -18.65 44.92 33.24
CA LEU A 443 -20.03 44.65 32.89
C LEU A 443 -20.90 44.29 34.09
N ALA A 444 -20.33 43.59 35.08
CA ALA A 444 -20.97 43.31 36.36
C ALA A 444 -21.28 44.62 37.14
N HIS A 445 -20.34 45.57 37.16
CA HIS A 445 -20.54 46.88 37.74
C HIS A 445 -21.60 47.73 36.99
N ASP A 446 -21.58 47.66 35.64
CA ASP A 446 -22.58 48.37 34.82
C ASP A 446 -24.01 47.86 35.07
N LEU A 447 -24.16 46.59 35.35
CA LEU A 447 -25.44 45.91 35.61
C LEU A 447 -25.79 45.80 37.12
N GLU A 448 -24.99 46.40 38.01
CA GLU A 448 -25.19 46.33 39.48
C GLU A 448 -26.60 46.85 39.90
N ALA A 449 -27.16 47.80 39.15
CA ALA A 449 -28.52 48.30 39.35
C ALA A 449 -29.62 47.35 38.86
N THR A 450 -29.28 46.25 38.21
CA THR A 450 -30.21 45.24 37.62
C THR A 450 -29.80 43.85 38.06
N PRO A 451 -29.79 43.49 39.34
CA PRO A 451 -29.31 42.22 39.87
C PRO A 451 -30.13 41.03 39.34
N GLU A 452 -31.40 41.24 39.02
CA GLU A 452 -32.28 40.23 38.46
C GLU A 452 -31.82 39.78 37.04
N LEU A 453 -31.31 40.73 36.26
CA LEU A 453 -30.79 40.43 34.94
C LEU A 453 -29.49 39.64 35.03
N VAL A 454 -28.62 40.02 35.97
CA VAL A 454 -27.37 39.27 36.25
C VAL A 454 -27.70 37.85 36.68
N ALA A 455 -28.68 37.70 37.56
CA ALA A 455 -29.12 36.38 38.04
C ALA A 455 -29.72 35.53 36.87
N ALA A 456 -30.57 36.14 36.05
CA ALA A 456 -31.15 35.49 34.88
C ALA A 456 -30.06 34.98 33.90
N CYS A 457 -29.06 35.81 33.60
CA CYS A 457 -27.94 35.42 32.76
C CYS A 457 -27.12 34.27 33.37
N THR A 458 -26.92 34.31 34.71
CA THR A 458 -26.15 33.27 35.41
C THR A 458 -26.89 31.91 35.38
N VAL A 459 -28.20 31.93 35.67
CA VAL A 459 -29.07 30.76 35.59
C VAL A 459 -29.07 30.18 34.18
N PHE A 460 -29.21 31.05 33.18
CA PHE A 460 -29.24 30.66 31.78
C PHE A 460 -27.92 29.99 31.38
N GLN A 461 -26.80 30.58 31.74
CA GLN A 461 -25.49 29.98 31.53
C GLN A 461 -25.35 28.62 32.18
N GLN A 462 -25.85 28.47 33.40
CA GLN A 462 -25.79 27.18 34.10
C GLN A 462 -26.58 26.10 33.32
N VAL A 463 -27.77 26.40 32.84
CA VAL A 463 -28.56 25.48 32.03
C VAL A 463 -27.88 25.16 30.70
N LEU A 464 -27.22 26.11 30.04
CA LEU A 464 -26.42 25.86 28.84
C LEU A 464 -25.32 24.82 29.11
N ARG A 465 -24.62 24.96 30.24
CA ARG A 465 -23.58 24.00 30.66
C ARG A 465 -24.16 22.64 31.01
N GLU A 466 -25.22 22.61 31.79
CA GLU A 466 -25.92 21.35 32.14
C GLU A 466 -26.46 20.64 30.91
N ARG A 467 -27.01 21.41 29.97
CA ARG A 467 -27.47 20.88 28.68
C ARG A 467 -26.32 20.27 27.87
N ARG A 468 -25.20 20.99 27.73
CA ARG A 468 -23.98 20.44 27.08
C ARG A 468 -23.48 19.19 27.78
N ASP A 469 -23.44 19.21 29.12
CA ASP A 469 -22.95 18.08 29.91
C ASP A 469 -23.92 16.89 29.87
N ALA A 470 -25.22 17.13 29.83
CA ALA A 470 -26.23 16.11 29.59
C ALA A 470 -26.08 15.50 28.18
N VAL A 471 -25.84 16.34 27.15
CA VAL A 471 -25.55 15.88 25.79
C VAL A 471 -24.29 15.04 25.76
N ARG A 472 -23.24 15.49 26.47
CA ARG A 472 -21.99 14.72 26.61
C ARG A 472 -22.21 13.35 27.23
N GLN A 473 -23.02 13.31 28.30
CA GLN A 473 -23.38 12.06 28.97
C GLN A 473 -24.25 11.17 28.08
N ALA A 474 -25.29 11.73 27.48
CA ALA A 474 -26.19 10.97 26.61
C ALA A 474 -25.50 10.41 25.36
N ALA A 475 -24.47 11.09 24.87
CA ALA A 475 -23.68 10.63 23.74
C ALA A 475 -22.61 9.59 24.12
N THR A 476 -22.35 9.36 25.40
CA THR A 476 -21.29 8.44 25.88
C THR A 476 -21.89 7.07 26.20
N PRO A 477 -21.39 5.98 25.61
CA PRO A 477 -21.99 4.64 25.72
C PRO A 477 -21.78 4.01 27.08
N ALA A 478 -22.11 4.41 28.13
CA ALA A 478 -22.05 3.75 29.45
C ALA A 478 -22.75 4.58 30.55
N THR A 479 -23.38 5.67 30.19
CA THR A 479 -24.07 6.54 31.14
C THR A 479 -25.56 6.20 31.18
N ALA A 480 -26.17 6.35 32.33
CA ALA A 480 -27.60 6.14 32.53
C ALA A 480 -28.44 7.30 31.96
N THR A 481 -27.81 8.37 31.50
CA THR A 481 -28.47 9.56 31.00
C THR A 481 -29.00 9.34 29.57
N THR A 482 -30.28 9.58 29.36
CA THR A 482 -30.87 9.47 28.01
C THR A 482 -30.98 10.84 27.34
N TRP A 483 -31.14 10.86 26.01
CA TRP A 483 -31.31 12.10 25.26
C TRP A 483 -32.53 12.94 25.69
N ASP A 484 -33.53 12.29 26.21
CA ASP A 484 -34.77 12.92 26.68
C ASP A 484 -34.58 13.65 28.03
N GLN A 485 -33.46 13.38 28.70
CA GLN A 485 -33.06 14.05 29.95
C GLN A 485 -32.24 15.34 29.71
N VAL A 486 -31.98 15.69 28.45
CA VAL A 486 -31.30 16.94 28.13
C VAL A 486 -32.22 18.11 28.51
N PRO A 487 -31.82 18.99 29.42
CA PRO A 487 -32.68 20.06 29.88
C PRO A 487 -33.15 20.99 28.74
N ALA A 488 -34.39 21.38 28.71
CA ALA A 488 -34.87 22.39 27.79
C ALA A 488 -34.27 23.77 28.11
N LEU A 489 -34.06 24.59 27.08
CA LEU A 489 -33.59 25.95 27.31
C LEU A 489 -34.70 26.80 27.95
N PRO A 490 -34.42 27.48 29.04
CA PRO A 490 -35.37 28.43 29.64
C PRO A 490 -35.53 29.69 28.76
N ILE A 491 -36.39 30.61 29.19
CA ILE A 491 -36.57 31.89 28.54
C ILE A 491 -35.22 32.60 28.52
N SER A 492 -34.78 33.03 27.34
CA SER A 492 -33.52 33.72 27.16
C SER A 492 -33.55 35.12 27.78
N PRO A 493 -32.51 35.52 28.54
CA PRO A 493 -32.41 36.87 29.06
C PRO A 493 -32.05 37.92 27.99
N ARG A 494 -32.02 37.54 26.73
CA ARG A 494 -31.63 38.38 25.58
C ARG A 494 -32.38 39.70 25.51
N ASP A 495 -33.73 39.65 25.58
CA ASP A 495 -34.55 40.79 25.38
C ASP A 495 -34.41 41.81 26.51
N MET A 496 -34.24 41.35 27.76
CA MET A 496 -33.95 42.23 28.90
C MET A 496 -32.61 42.96 28.75
N LEU A 497 -31.59 42.24 28.22
CA LEU A 497 -30.28 42.83 27.92
C LEU A 497 -30.38 43.94 26.87
N VAL A 498 -31.14 43.66 25.81
CA VAL A 498 -31.37 44.59 24.72
C VAL A 498 -32.10 45.86 25.23
N GLU A 499 -33.10 45.69 26.11
CA GLU A 499 -33.87 46.79 26.68
C GLU A 499 -32.99 47.71 27.57
N VAL A 500 -32.14 47.14 28.42
CA VAL A 500 -31.18 47.90 29.24
C VAL A 500 -30.21 48.69 28.35
N ALA A 501 -29.69 48.07 27.30
CA ALA A 501 -28.80 48.77 26.36
C ALA A 501 -29.52 49.91 25.64
N ALA A 502 -30.78 49.72 25.26
CA ALA A 502 -31.60 50.77 24.64
C ALA A 502 -31.86 51.96 25.58
N GLY A 503 -32.17 51.66 26.84
CA GLY A 503 -32.36 52.72 27.88
C GLY A 503 -31.13 53.56 28.10
N TRP A 504 -29.93 52.97 28.14
CA TRP A 504 -28.67 53.71 28.24
C TRP A 504 -28.40 54.57 27.00
N ARG A 505 -28.72 54.09 25.81
CA ARG A 505 -28.59 54.87 24.57
C ARG A 505 -29.53 56.06 24.53
N GLU A 506 -30.77 55.94 25.00
CA GLU A 506 -31.72 56.98 25.10
C GLU A 506 -31.27 58.07 26.08
N ALA A 507 -30.78 57.69 27.25
CA ALA A 507 -30.21 58.56 28.25
C ALA A 507 -28.97 59.31 27.71
N ALA A 508 -28.12 58.64 26.93
CA ALA A 508 -26.98 59.27 26.28
C ALA A 508 -27.38 60.33 25.26
N LEU A 509 -28.39 60.06 24.49
CA LEU A 509 -28.91 61.06 23.48
C LEU A 509 -29.40 62.37 24.11
N LYS A 510 -30.04 62.29 25.24
CA LYS A 510 -30.51 63.46 26.02
C LYS A 510 -29.36 64.28 26.57
N LEU A 511 -28.23 63.67 26.89
CA LEU A 511 -27.07 64.36 27.41
C LEU A 511 -26.23 65.08 26.35
N ASP A 512 -26.22 64.64 25.11
CA ASP A 512 -25.42 65.22 24.04
C ASP A 512 -25.92 66.58 23.50
N GLN A 513 -27.15 66.95 23.82
CA GLN A 513 -27.76 68.17 23.32
C GLN A 513 -27.24 69.46 23.97
N SER A 514 -26.28 69.44 24.86
CA SER A 514 -26.05 70.61 25.78
C SER A 514 -24.66 71.21 25.83
N GLN A 515 -23.68 71.17 24.87
CA GLN A 515 -22.47 72.01 24.94
C GLN A 515 -21.56 72.18 23.71
N ASP A 516 -20.62 73.18 23.81
CA ASP A 516 -19.74 73.63 22.75
C ASP A 516 -18.49 72.88 22.47
N ALA A 517 -18.01 72.94 21.22
CA ALA A 517 -17.52 71.78 20.52
C ALA A 517 -15.99 71.60 20.38
N THR A 518 -15.15 72.60 20.39
CA THR A 518 -13.80 72.47 19.81
C THR A 518 -12.65 72.02 20.77
N ALA A 519 -12.59 72.59 21.98
CA ALA A 519 -11.58 72.18 22.99
C ALA A 519 -11.85 70.73 23.50
N ARG A 520 -13.08 70.38 23.57
CA ARG A 520 -13.57 69.09 24.03
C ARG A 520 -13.32 68.01 23.06
N ALA A 521 -13.50 68.25 21.77
CA ALA A 521 -13.18 67.30 20.73
C ALA A 521 -11.71 66.85 20.74
N LYS A 522 -10.79 67.73 21.11
CA LYS A 522 -9.38 67.37 21.24
C LYS A 522 -9.13 66.51 22.47
N MET A 523 -9.68 66.84 23.64
CA MET A 523 -9.55 66.02 24.86
C MET A 523 -10.20 64.63 24.71
N GLU A 524 -11.34 64.59 24.03
CA GLU A 524 -12.03 63.34 23.73
C GLU A 524 -11.19 62.44 22.79
N LYS A 525 -10.54 63.06 21.79
CA LYS A 525 -9.65 62.36 20.88
C LYS A 525 -8.42 61.76 21.60
N ASP A 526 -7.81 62.59 22.48
CA ASP A 526 -6.64 62.17 23.26
C ASP A 526 -7.04 61.07 24.28
N LEU A 527 -8.20 61.21 24.92
CA LEU A 527 -8.76 60.22 25.83
C LEU A 527 -9.07 58.91 25.07
N ALA A 528 -9.74 59.01 23.89
CA ALA A 528 -10.04 57.85 23.09
C ALA A 528 -8.77 57.12 22.65
N GLU A 529 -7.70 57.82 22.27
CA GLU A 529 -6.42 57.24 21.92
C GLU A 529 -5.79 56.50 23.10
N LEU A 530 -5.72 57.11 24.30
CA LEU A 530 -5.16 56.49 25.49
C LEU A 530 -5.99 55.29 25.96
N GLN A 531 -7.31 55.37 25.86
CA GLN A 531 -8.18 54.20 26.15
C GLN A 531 -7.99 53.07 25.17
N ALA A 532 -7.85 53.38 23.86
CA ALA A 532 -7.60 52.39 22.83
C ALA A 532 -6.22 51.74 23.02
N ARG A 533 -5.21 52.54 23.39
CA ARG A 533 -3.89 52.01 23.73
C ARG A 533 -3.92 51.11 24.97
N ARG A 534 -4.72 51.46 25.99
CA ARG A 534 -4.94 50.64 27.18
C ARG A 534 -5.59 49.32 26.82
N LEU A 535 -6.63 49.35 26.00
CA LEU A 535 -7.28 48.13 25.51
C LEU A 535 -6.33 47.27 24.65
N LEU A 536 -5.49 47.91 23.84
CA LEU A 536 -4.45 47.20 23.10
C LEU A 536 -3.39 46.61 24.03
N SER A 537 -3.06 47.27 25.15
CA SER A 537 -2.16 46.75 26.18
C SER A 537 -2.67 45.44 26.77
N ASP A 538 -3.98 45.39 27.09
CA ASP A 538 -4.62 44.18 27.62
C ASP A 538 -4.66 43.06 26.58
N LEU A 539 -4.72 43.38 25.29
CA LEU A 539 -4.72 42.48 24.16
C LEU A 539 -3.33 42.23 23.54
N LYS A 540 -2.26 42.79 24.11
CA LYS A 540 -0.91 42.76 23.51
C LYS A 540 -0.46 41.34 23.15
N ALA A 541 -0.58 40.42 24.08
CA ALA A 541 -0.17 39.03 23.85
C ALA A 541 -0.98 38.38 22.71
N VAL A 542 -2.28 38.61 22.69
CA VAL A 542 -3.19 38.08 21.65
C VAL A 542 -2.90 38.74 20.30
N ALA A 543 -2.54 40.04 20.28
CA ALA A 543 -2.18 40.75 19.06
C ALA A 543 -0.89 40.21 18.45
N LEU A 544 0.15 39.99 19.26
CA LEU A 544 1.40 39.38 18.82
C LEU A 544 1.19 37.97 18.28
N GLU A 545 0.45 37.13 19.01
CA GLU A 545 0.08 35.78 18.56
C GLU A 545 -0.73 35.83 17.26
N THR A 546 -1.68 36.75 17.12
CA THR A 546 -2.46 36.91 15.91
C THR A 546 -1.60 37.26 14.71
N VAL A 547 -0.59 38.12 14.87
CA VAL A 547 0.39 38.44 13.81
C VAL A 547 1.21 37.20 13.46
N ASP A 548 1.66 36.43 14.46
CA ASP A 548 2.37 35.18 14.22
C ASP A 548 1.52 34.18 13.42
N ARG A 549 0.23 34.07 13.74
CA ARG A 549 -0.72 33.28 12.99
C ARG A 549 -0.92 33.79 11.56
N PHE A 550 -0.96 35.10 11.33
CA PHE A 550 -0.99 35.66 9.98
C PHE A 550 0.28 35.33 9.20
N ILE A 551 1.45 35.47 9.84
CA ILE A 551 2.74 35.11 9.23
C ILE A 551 2.78 33.61 8.89
N LEU A 552 2.39 32.78 9.84
CA LEU A 552 2.34 31.31 9.61
C LEU A 552 1.35 30.97 8.50
N SER A 553 0.16 31.53 8.52
CA SER A 553 -0.84 31.30 7.47
C SER A 553 -0.36 31.76 6.09
N ALA A 554 0.36 32.88 6.01
CA ALA A 554 0.97 33.33 4.75
C ALA A 554 2.06 32.40 4.25
N LYS A 555 2.95 31.95 5.14
CA LYS A 555 3.99 30.97 4.80
C LYS A 555 3.42 29.61 4.37
N LEU A 556 2.36 29.14 5.05
CA LEU A 556 1.64 27.94 4.65
C LEU A 556 0.96 28.10 3.28
N ALA A 557 0.48 29.31 2.94
CA ALA A 557 -0.04 29.58 1.59
C ALA A 557 1.05 29.52 0.51
N GLU A 558 2.27 29.96 0.84
CA GLU A 558 3.43 29.79 -0.05
C GLU A 558 3.79 28.30 -0.21
N CYS A 559 3.75 27.53 0.88
CA CYS A 559 3.93 26.08 0.83
C CYS A 559 2.87 25.42 -0.09
N LEU A 560 1.59 25.82 0.02
CA LEU A 560 0.52 25.34 -0.87
C LEU A 560 0.82 25.61 -2.34
N THR A 561 1.31 26.80 -2.65
CA THR A 561 1.70 27.15 -4.03
C THR A 561 2.83 26.29 -4.53
N ALA A 562 3.80 25.96 -3.66
CA ALA A 562 4.94 25.13 -4.00
C ALA A 562 4.55 23.65 -4.28
N THR A 563 3.40 23.17 -3.78
CA THR A 563 2.91 21.80 -4.07
C THR A 563 2.27 21.65 -5.45
N SER A 564 2.41 22.61 -6.34
CA SER A 564 1.87 22.54 -7.72
C SER A 564 2.50 21.39 -8.48
N THR A 565 1.68 20.53 -9.06
CA THR A 565 2.11 19.37 -9.85
C THR A 565 2.34 19.66 -11.33
N THR A 566 2.17 20.91 -11.76
CA THR A 566 2.22 21.29 -13.19
C THR A 566 3.56 20.97 -13.84
N ALA A 567 4.68 21.29 -13.17
CA ALA A 567 6.03 21.00 -13.67
C ALA A 567 6.29 19.49 -13.75
N ILE A 568 5.79 18.72 -12.78
CA ILE A 568 5.89 17.26 -12.72
C ILE A 568 5.13 16.66 -13.90
N SER A 569 3.87 17.07 -14.09
CA SER A 569 3.03 16.58 -15.20
C SER A 569 3.63 16.90 -16.57
N ARG A 570 4.18 18.11 -16.73
CA ARG A 570 4.87 18.51 -17.98
C ARG A 570 6.10 17.63 -18.23
N LYS A 571 6.94 17.38 -17.20
CA LYS A 571 8.13 16.53 -17.35
C LYS A 571 7.73 15.07 -17.59
N SER A 572 6.71 14.57 -16.94
CA SER A 572 6.16 13.24 -17.19
C SER A 572 5.68 13.10 -18.64
N THR A 573 4.93 14.07 -19.15
CA THR A 573 4.47 14.08 -20.56
C THR A 573 5.64 14.16 -21.56
N GLU A 574 6.64 15.00 -21.29
CA GLU A 574 7.84 15.11 -22.11
C GLU A 574 8.59 13.77 -22.21
N LEU A 575 8.91 13.15 -21.07
CA LEU A 575 9.61 11.87 -21.05
C LEU A 575 8.79 10.76 -21.70
N THR A 576 7.49 10.76 -21.50
CA THR A 576 6.58 9.82 -22.12
C THR A 576 6.58 9.96 -23.65
N SER A 577 6.47 11.19 -24.16
CA SER A 577 6.45 11.42 -25.61
C SER A 577 7.77 11.08 -26.29
N THR A 578 8.90 11.29 -25.62
CA THR A 578 10.23 10.97 -26.16
C THR A 578 10.56 9.48 -26.09
N MET A 579 9.93 8.73 -25.15
CA MET A 579 10.19 7.29 -24.96
C MET A 579 9.19 6.40 -25.71
N ALA A 580 8.06 6.92 -26.17
CA ALA A 580 7.11 6.22 -27.04
C ALA A 580 7.64 6.18 -28.50
N THR A 581 8.94 5.91 -28.64
CA THR A 581 9.58 5.86 -29.93
C THR A 581 9.19 4.59 -30.69
N GLU A 582 9.39 4.61 -32.00
CA GLU A 582 9.27 3.45 -32.90
C GLU A 582 10.06 2.23 -32.36
N GLU A 583 11.17 2.48 -31.63
CA GLU A 583 11.99 1.43 -31.01
C GLU A 583 11.23 0.58 -29.98
N VAL A 584 10.41 1.21 -29.12
CA VAL A 584 9.61 0.47 -28.12
C VAL A 584 8.55 -0.39 -28.83
N ALA A 585 7.90 0.18 -29.83
CA ALA A 585 6.89 -0.55 -30.61
C ALA A 585 7.52 -1.70 -31.42
N ALA A 586 8.71 -1.50 -31.97
CA ALA A 586 9.44 -2.52 -32.70
C ALA A 586 9.90 -3.66 -31.79
N ALA A 587 10.52 -3.33 -30.64
CA ALA A 587 10.96 -4.32 -29.66
C ALA A 587 9.79 -5.15 -29.11
N LEU A 588 8.67 -4.50 -28.80
CA LEU A 588 7.46 -5.20 -28.35
C LEU A 588 6.90 -6.11 -29.45
N SER A 589 6.84 -5.65 -30.70
CA SER A 589 6.33 -6.44 -31.82
C SER A 589 7.17 -7.69 -32.08
N GLU A 590 8.48 -7.58 -31.95
CA GLU A 590 9.41 -8.70 -32.07
C GLU A 590 9.17 -9.75 -30.99
N GLU A 591 9.03 -9.32 -29.72
CA GLU A 591 8.77 -10.24 -28.61
C GLU A 591 7.38 -10.88 -28.70
N LEU A 592 6.36 -10.14 -29.13
CA LEU A 592 5.02 -10.69 -29.38
C LEU A 592 5.05 -11.79 -30.44
N LEU A 593 5.80 -11.58 -31.52
CA LEU A 593 5.98 -12.58 -32.58
C LEU A 593 6.68 -13.81 -32.03
N ALA A 594 7.78 -13.62 -31.26
CA ALA A 594 8.53 -14.73 -30.65
C ALA A 594 7.65 -15.58 -29.69
N LEU A 595 6.74 -14.95 -28.95
CA LEU A 595 5.80 -15.61 -28.06
C LEU A 595 4.53 -16.12 -28.75
N GLY A 596 4.41 -15.87 -30.06
CA GLY A 596 3.30 -16.35 -30.88
C GLY A 596 1.97 -15.68 -30.60
N VAL A 597 2.00 -14.46 -30.19
CA VAL A 597 0.83 -13.59 -30.12
C VAL A 597 0.59 -13.01 -31.53
N ASN A 598 0.05 -13.84 -32.41
CA ASN A 598 -0.19 -13.49 -33.80
C ASN A 598 -1.60 -12.90 -33.98
N GLY A 599 -1.75 -11.90 -34.83
CA GLY A 599 -3.05 -11.29 -35.12
C GLY A 599 -3.48 -10.17 -34.19
N ILE A 600 -2.68 -9.87 -33.18
CA ILE A 600 -2.93 -8.74 -32.31
C ILE A 600 -1.96 -7.63 -32.71
N SER A 601 -2.46 -6.63 -33.44
CA SER A 601 -1.70 -5.44 -33.75
C SER A 601 -1.78 -4.47 -32.61
N VAL A 602 -0.70 -4.35 -31.83
CA VAL A 602 -0.60 -3.42 -30.69
C VAL A 602 0.19 -2.19 -31.06
N ALA A 603 -0.23 -1.05 -30.56
CA ALA A 603 0.52 0.19 -30.60
C ALA A 603 0.63 0.75 -29.18
N MET A 604 1.71 1.46 -28.91
CA MET A 604 1.88 2.20 -27.68
C MET A 604 1.39 3.63 -27.90
N GLN A 605 0.37 4.06 -27.16
CA GLN A 605 -0.09 5.44 -27.15
C GLN A 605 0.14 6.04 -25.76
N PRO A 606 0.76 7.24 -25.68
CA PRO A 606 0.82 7.96 -24.43
C PRO A 606 -0.58 8.40 -24.03
N SER A 607 -0.99 8.09 -22.81
CA SER A 607 -2.23 8.56 -22.20
C SER A 607 -1.90 9.36 -20.95
N SER A 608 -2.47 10.57 -20.84
CA SER A 608 -2.20 11.47 -19.74
C SER A 608 -3.51 11.83 -19.03
N THR A 609 -3.69 11.37 -17.81
CA THR A 609 -4.86 11.69 -16.98
C THR A 609 -4.40 12.13 -15.59
N ARG A 610 -4.72 13.37 -15.15
CA ARG A 610 -4.44 13.91 -13.80
C ARG A 610 -3.01 13.71 -13.31
N ALA A 611 -2.02 14.15 -14.09
CA ALA A 611 -0.58 14.00 -13.83
C ALA A 611 -0.06 12.55 -13.88
N LYS A 612 -0.90 11.59 -14.23
CA LYS A 612 -0.52 10.21 -14.48
C LYS A 612 -0.36 10.04 -16.00
N THR A 613 0.88 9.92 -16.45
CA THR A 613 1.16 9.59 -17.85
C THR A 613 1.49 8.11 -17.93
N THR A 614 0.63 7.38 -18.60
CA THR A 614 0.78 5.94 -18.83
C THR A 614 0.92 5.71 -20.33
N PHE A 615 1.75 4.75 -20.71
CA PHE A 615 1.69 4.21 -22.06
C PHE A 615 0.56 3.20 -22.11
N LYS A 616 -0.40 3.48 -22.94
CA LYS A 616 -1.50 2.59 -23.19
C LYS A 616 -1.11 1.67 -24.32
N LEU A 617 -1.08 0.37 -24.05
CA LEU A 617 -1.05 -0.62 -25.10
C LEU A 617 -2.44 -0.62 -25.74
N VAL A 618 -2.55 -0.08 -26.93
CA VAL A 618 -3.81 -0.05 -27.68
C VAL A 618 -3.78 -1.13 -28.75
N LEU A 619 -4.89 -1.85 -28.84
CA LEU A 619 -5.13 -2.67 -30.02
C LEU A 619 -5.42 -1.73 -31.18
N LYS A 620 -4.72 -1.91 -32.30
CA LYS A 620 -5.11 -1.32 -33.59
C LYS A 620 -6.34 -2.05 -34.11
N SER A 621 -7.49 -1.83 -33.47
CA SER A 621 -8.78 -2.35 -33.93
C SER A 621 -9.70 -1.19 -34.27
N GLU A 622 -10.46 -1.32 -35.35
CA GLU A 622 -11.46 -0.32 -35.73
C GLU A 622 -12.65 -0.23 -34.75
N SER A 623 -12.78 -1.20 -33.86
CA SER A 623 -13.91 -1.32 -32.94
C SER A 623 -13.76 -0.57 -31.61
N GLY A 624 -12.58 -0.04 -31.28
CA GLY A 624 -12.34 0.64 -30.01
C GLY A 624 -12.47 -0.25 -28.76
N ALA A 625 -12.49 -1.56 -28.94
CA ALA A 625 -12.68 -2.52 -27.83
C ALA A 625 -11.42 -2.59 -26.93
N VAL A 626 -11.65 -2.76 -25.65
CA VAL A 626 -10.59 -2.83 -24.63
C VAL A 626 -9.91 -4.21 -24.71
N PRO A 627 -8.58 -4.26 -24.66
CA PRO A 627 -7.82 -5.53 -24.74
C PRO A 627 -8.29 -6.61 -23.77
N GLN A 628 -8.71 -6.24 -22.57
CA GLN A 628 -9.16 -7.17 -21.54
C GLN A 628 -10.46 -7.88 -21.90
N ASP A 629 -11.32 -7.26 -22.67
CA ASP A 629 -12.60 -7.83 -23.09
C ASP A 629 -12.43 -8.85 -24.22
N ILE A 630 -11.27 -8.81 -24.89
CA ILE A 630 -10.99 -9.62 -26.08
C ILE A 630 -9.96 -10.71 -25.80
N LEU A 631 -8.97 -10.43 -24.94
CA LEU A 631 -7.84 -11.31 -24.72
C LEU A 631 -8.09 -12.30 -23.59
N SER A 632 -7.79 -13.55 -23.85
CA SER A 632 -7.73 -14.59 -22.80
C SER A 632 -6.62 -14.28 -21.79
N GLU A 633 -6.74 -14.80 -20.56
CA GLU A 633 -5.72 -14.63 -19.51
C GLU A 633 -4.33 -15.06 -19.97
N GLY A 634 -4.27 -16.14 -20.76
CA GLY A 634 -3.01 -16.60 -21.36
C GLY A 634 -2.42 -15.61 -22.38
N GLU A 635 -3.23 -14.92 -23.17
CA GLU A 635 -2.76 -13.86 -24.07
C GLU A 635 -2.26 -12.66 -23.30
N GLN A 636 -2.99 -12.23 -22.30
CA GLN A 636 -2.57 -11.15 -21.40
C GLN A 636 -1.21 -11.47 -20.78
N ARG A 637 -1.03 -12.72 -20.30
CA ARG A 637 0.24 -13.17 -19.71
C ARG A 637 1.39 -13.16 -20.74
N ALA A 638 1.15 -13.65 -21.92
CA ALA A 638 2.14 -13.65 -22.99
C ALA A 638 2.54 -12.22 -23.40
N ILE A 639 1.58 -11.31 -23.48
CA ILE A 639 1.83 -9.90 -23.78
C ILE A 639 2.63 -9.23 -22.64
N ALA A 640 2.31 -9.56 -21.38
CA ALA A 640 3.07 -9.04 -20.23
C ALA A 640 4.53 -9.50 -20.26
N ILE A 641 4.80 -10.77 -20.62
CA ILE A 641 6.16 -11.27 -20.80
C ILE A 641 6.85 -10.56 -21.97
N ALA A 642 6.13 -10.38 -23.10
CA ALA A 642 6.66 -9.66 -24.24
C ALA A 642 7.05 -8.23 -23.91
N ALA A 643 6.18 -7.51 -23.19
CA ALA A 643 6.42 -6.15 -22.74
C ALA A 643 7.62 -6.07 -21.78
N PHE A 644 7.71 -7.00 -20.85
CA PHE A 644 8.85 -7.10 -19.93
C PHE A 644 10.17 -7.36 -20.67
N LEU A 645 10.21 -8.31 -21.61
CA LEU A 645 11.40 -8.63 -22.36
C LEU A 645 11.80 -7.49 -23.31
N ALA A 646 10.81 -6.82 -23.89
CA ALA A 646 11.06 -5.61 -24.69
C ALA A 646 11.67 -4.49 -23.86
N GLU A 647 11.18 -4.29 -22.62
CA GLU A 647 11.74 -3.32 -21.68
C GLU A 647 13.19 -3.66 -21.31
N VAL A 648 13.46 -4.91 -20.96
CA VAL A 648 14.83 -5.38 -20.65
C VAL A 648 15.77 -5.19 -21.82
N LYS A 649 15.29 -5.47 -23.03
CA LYS A 649 16.05 -5.26 -24.27
C LYS A 649 16.37 -3.78 -24.53
N LEU A 650 15.39 -2.91 -24.30
CA LEU A 650 15.54 -1.47 -24.48
C LEU A 650 16.42 -0.84 -23.39
N GLY A 651 16.40 -1.38 -22.20
CA GLY A 651 17.24 -0.94 -21.08
C GLY A 651 18.74 -1.15 -21.30
N LYS A 652 19.12 -1.87 -22.38
CA LYS A 652 20.52 -2.14 -22.79
C LYS A 652 21.42 -2.73 -21.70
N GLY A 653 20.90 -3.00 -20.50
CA GLY A 653 21.63 -3.61 -19.41
C GLY A 653 21.84 -5.12 -19.64
N LYS A 654 23.01 -5.64 -19.23
CA LYS A 654 23.32 -7.08 -19.27
C LYS A 654 23.08 -7.78 -17.92
N GLY A 655 22.36 -7.16 -17.01
CA GLY A 655 21.98 -7.74 -15.73
C GLY A 655 21.14 -9.00 -15.86
N GLY A 656 21.12 -9.82 -14.81
CA GLY A 656 20.32 -11.05 -14.77
C GLY A 656 18.81 -10.80 -14.84
N ILE A 657 18.07 -11.81 -15.25
CA ILE A 657 16.61 -11.82 -15.24
C ILE A 657 16.11 -12.92 -14.30
N VAL A 658 15.12 -12.59 -13.49
CA VAL A 658 14.42 -13.56 -12.65
C VAL A 658 12.95 -13.64 -13.07
N PHE A 659 12.47 -14.85 -13.35
CA PHE A 659 11.08 -15.13 -13.60
C PHE A 659 10.49 -15.90 -12.41
N ASP A 660 9.39 -15.43 -11.87
CA ASP A 660 8.59 -16.16 -10.88
C ASP A 660 7.30 -16.65 -11.54
N ASP A 661 7.28 -17.92 -11.78
CA ASP A 661 6.16 -18.67 -12.36
C ASP A 661 5.59 -18.05 -13.66
N PRO A 662 6.42 -17.94 -14.71
CA PRO A 662 6.06 -17.19 -15.91
C PRO A 662 4.90 -17.80 -16.71
N VAL A 663 4.56 -19.07 -16.49
CA VAL A 663 3.63 -19.84 -17.35
C VAL A 663 2.28 -20.14 -16.70
N SER A 664 1.98 -19.58 -15.55
CA SER A 664 0.64 -19.71 -14.97
C SER A 664 -0.40 -19.22 -15.97
N SER A 665 -1.49 -19.96 -16.15
CA SER A 665 -2.60 -19.69 -17.09
C SER A 665 -2.28 -19.79 -18.59
N LEU A 666 -1.07 -20.25 -18.98
CA LEU A 666 -0.73 -20.47 -20.38
C LEU A 666 -1.10 -21.86 -20.86
N ASP A 667 -1.58 -21.95 -22.11
CA ASP A 667 -1.73 -23.22 -22.83
C ASP A 667 -0.37 -23.84 -23.17
N HIS A 668 -0.37 -25.12 -23.51
CA HIS A 668 0.85 -25.86 -23.82
C HIS A 668 1.71 -25.25 -24.95
N ALA A 669 1.08 -24.72 -26.00
CA ALA A 669 1.82 -24.17 -27.14
C ALA A 669 2.52 -22.87 -26.75
N ARG A 670 1.88 -22.05 -25.93
CA ARG A 670 2.49 -20.83 -25.40
C ARG A 670 3.57 -21.11 -24.38
N ARG A 671 3.40 -22.12 -23.49
CA ARG A 671 4.46 -22.56 -22.56
C ARG A 671 5.73 -22.94 -23.30
N GLU A 672 5.63 -23.68 -24.39
CA GLU A 672 6.77 -24.06 -25.21
C GLU A 672 7.47 -22.83 -25.82
N ARG A 673 6.73 -21.87 -26.34
CA ARG A 673 7.29 -20.63 -26.89
C ARG A 673 7.96 -19.76 -25.82
N VAL A 674 7.35 -19.64 -24.65
CA VAL A 674 7.94 -18.93 -23.50
C VAL A 674 9.22 -19.64 -23.08
N ALA A 675 9.22 -20.97 -22.97
CA ALA A 675 10.42 -21.74 -22.64
C ALA A 675 11.55 -21.51 -23.66
N ARG A 676 11.22 -21.57 -24.95
CA ARG A 676 12.19 -21.29 -26.03
C ARG A 676 12.74 -19.87 -25.95
N ARG A 677 11.88 -18.88 -25.72
CA ARG A 677 12.31 -17.49 -25.61
C ARG A 677 13.19 -17.26 -24.38
N ILE A 678 12.84 -17.86 -23.25
CA ILE A 678 13.65 -17.81 -22.02
C ILE A 678 15.01 -18.50 -22.22
N ALA A 679 15.02 -19.65 -22.87
CA ALA A 679 16.26 -20.36 -23.21
C ALA A 679 17.18 -19.54 -24.17
N ALA A 680 16.57 -18.86 -25.13
CA ALA A 680 17.31 -17.92 -26.01
C ALA A 680 17.92 -16.77 -25.21
N GLU A 681 17.16 -16.16 -24.30
CA GLU A 681 17.65 -15.07 -23.44
C GLU A 681 18.80 -15.53 -22.52
N ALA A 682 18.71 -16.78 -22.02
CA ALA A 682 19.74 -17.36 -21.16
C ALA A 682 21.09 -17.59 -21.85
N ARG A 683 21.18 -17.49 -23.19
CA ARG A 683 22.45 -17.47 -23.92
C ARG A 683 23.17 -16.13 -23.79
N GLU A 684 22.42 -15.08 -23.66
CA GLU A 684 22.94 -13.70 -23.68
C GLU A 684 23.21 -13.17 -22.29
N ARG A 685 22.45 -13.67 -21.27
CA ARG A 685 22.57 -13.22 -19.87
C ARG A 685 22.16 -14.30 -18.89
N GLN A 686 22.41 -14.08 -17.61
CA GLN A 686 21.90 -14.92 -16.55
C GLN A 686 20.38 -14.89 -16.51
N VAL A 687 19.75 -16.06 -16.46
CA VAL A 687 18.31 -16.21 -16.24
C VAL A 687 18.05 -17.18 -15.08
N VAL A 688 17.21 -16.76 -14.14
CA VAL A 688 16.74 -17.56 -13.03
C VAL A 688 15.23 -17.74 -13.15
N VAL A 689 14.75 -18.98 -13.08
CA VAL A 689 13.32 -19.29 -13.21
C VAL A 689 12.86 -20.06 -11.99
N PHE A 690 11.94 -19.47 -11.23
CA PHE A 690 11.18 -20.18 -10.21
C PHE A 690 9.91 -20.74 -10.85
N THR A 691 9.59 -22.01 -10.60
CA THR A 691 8.36 -22.64 -11.09
C THR A 691 7.87 -23.73 -10.18
N HIS A 692 6.55 -23.95 -10.19
CA HIS A 692 5.92 -25.13 -9.61
C HIS A 692 5.43 -26.10 -10.69
N ASP A 693 5.55 -25.72 -11.96
CA ASP A 693 5.07 -26.50 -13.10
C ASP A 693 6.18 -27.43 -13.61
N ILE A 694 6.05 -28.71 -13.30
CA ILE A 694 7.02 -29.72 -13.71
C ILE A 694 7.06 -29.92 -15.25
N PHE A 695 5.94 -29.69 -15.93
CA PHE A 695 5.91 -29.79 -17.40
C PHE A 695 6.69 -28.64 -18.01
N PHE A 696 6.49 -27.43 -17.51
CA PHE A 696 7.26 -26.27 -17.95
C PHE A 696 8.75 -26.44 -17.67
N LEU A 697 9.12 -26.94 -16.49
CA LEU A 697 10.51 -27.26 -16.16
C LEU A 697 11.13 -28.17 -17.22
N ASN A 698 10.45 -29.26 -17.58
CA ASN A 698 10.96 -30.23 -18.56
C ASN A 698 11.10 -29.61 -19.96
N VAL A 699 10.11 -28.80 -20.39
CA VAL A 699 10.17 -28.09 -21.66
C VAL A 699 11.31 -27.09 -21.68
N LEU A 700 11.48 -26.33 -20.60
CA LEU A 700 12.53 -25.32 -20.47
C LEU A 700 13.93 -25.95 -20.46
N MET A 701 14.11 -27.08 -19.75
CA MET A 701 15.37 -27.85 -19.77
C MET A 701 15.70 -28.35 -21.17
N PHE A 702 14.68 -28.84 -21.90
CA PHE A 702 14.84 -29.30 -23.27
C PHE A 702 15.23 -28.15 -24.22
N GLU A 703 14.53 -27.03 -24.21
CA GLU A 703 14.81 -25.87 -25.07
C GLU A 703 16.18 -25.26 -24.73
N ALA A 704 16.58 -25.25 -23.46
CA ALA A 704 17.92 -24.84 -23.05
C ALA A 704 19.02 -25.74 -23.62
N ALA A 705 18.83 -27.05 -23.56
CA ALA A 705 19.76 -28.02 -24.16
C ALA A 705 19.83 -27.86 -25.70
N ALA A 706 18.70 -27.58 -26.35
CA ALA A 706 18.64 -27.36 -27.80
C ALA A 706 19.47 -26.14 -28.26
N VAL A 707 19.62 -25.14 -27.42
CA VAL A 707 20.48 -23.95 -27.70
C VAL A 707 21.89 -24.09 -27.12
N GLY A 708 22.28 -25.28 -26.66
CA GLY A 708 23.63 -25.59 -26.17
C GLY A 708 23.90 -25.18 -24.72
N LEU A 709 22.91 -24.86 -23.93
CA LEU A 709 23.06 -24.58 -22.51
C LEU A 709 22.96 -25.84 -21.64
N ALA A 710 23.73 -25.85 -20.55
CA ALA A 710 23.61 -26.84 -19.46
C ALA A 710 22.98 -26.16 -18.24
N PRO A 711 21.66 -26.13 -18.12
CA PRO A 711 20.98 -25.40 -17.06
C PRO A 711 21.23 -26.04 -15.69
N LYS A 712 21.49 -25.20 -14.68
CA LYS A 712 21.48 -25.62 -13.29
C LYS A 712 20.04 -25.84 -12.83
N ALA A 713 19.78 -26.93 -12.13
CA ALA A 713 18.45 -27.23 -11.60
C ALA A 713 18.53 -27.40 -10.08
N LEU A 714 17.62 -26.76 -9.38
CA LEU A 714 17.48 -26.79 -7.93
C LEU A 714 16.04 -27.16 -7.58
N THR A 715 15.88 -27.89 -6.50
CA THR A 715 14.58 -28.17 -5.89
C THR A 715 14.51 -27.51 -4.53
N LEU A 716 13.46 -26.76 -4.26
CA LEU A 716 13.18 -26.20 -2.94
C LEU A 716 12.33 -27.16 -2.14
N ASN A 717 12.77 -27.46 -0.94
CA ASN A 717 12.12 -28.39 -0.03
C ASN A 717 11.73 -27.68 1.28
N GLN A 718 10.76 -28.28 1.97
CA GLN A 718 10.47 -28.00 3.36
C GLN A 718 11.28 -28.99 4.21
N THR A 719 12.00 -28.50 5.20
CA THR A 719 12.76 -29.29 6.16
C THR A 719 12.32 -28.91 7.58
N PRO A 720 12.74 -29.64 8.62
CA PRO A 720 12.49 -29.24 10.01
C PRO A 720 13.00 -27.84 10.35
N ASP A 721 14.03 -27.33 9.66
CA ASP A 721 14.58 -25.99 9.83
C ASP A 721 13.67 -24.90 9.28
N GLY A 722 12.77 -25.23 8.35
CA GLY A 722 11.86 -24.30 7.66
C GLY A 722 11.71 -24.60 6.18
N PHE A 723 11.22 -23.62 5.46
CA PHE A 723 10.93 -23.70 4.03
C PHE A 723 12.09 -23.15 3.19
N GLY A 724 12.07 -23.44 1.89
CA GLY A 724 12.99 -22.83 0.94
C GLY A 724 14.42 -23.40 0.96
N VAL A 725 14.61 -24.60 1.50
CA VAL A 725 15.92 -25.25 1.49
C VAL A 725 16.19 -25.80 0.10
N ALA A 726 17.25 -25.30 -0.53
CA ALA A 726 17.63 -25.68 -1.89
C ALA A 726 18.49 -26.94 -1.91
N GLU A 727 18.15 -27.85 -2.80
CA GLU A 727 18.95 -29.03 -3.14
C GLU A 727 19.29 -29.01 -4.63
N GLU A 728 20.53 -29.39 -4.99
CA GLU A 728 20.96 -29.48 -6.39
C GLU A 728 20.46 -30.77 -7.04
N THR A 729 19.18 -31.01 -6.95
CA THR A 729 18.51 -32.18 -7.51
C THR A 729 17.27 -31.77 -8.26
N LEU A 730 16.95 -32.50 -9.32
CA LEU A 730 15.64 -32.37 -9.96
C LEU A 730 14.61 -33.17 -9.17
N PRO A 731 13.33 -32.72 -9.13
CA PRO A 731 12.25 -33.57 -8.64
C PRO A 731 12.19 -34.84 -9.47
N PHE A 732 11.73 -35.92 -8.88
CA PHE A 732 11.69 -37.22 -9.54
C PHE A 732 11.02 -37.18 -10.93
N ALA A 733 9.93 -36.46 -11.05
CA ALA A 733 9.22 -36.29 -12.32
C ALA A 733 10.05 -35.54 -13.40
N GLY A 734 10.94 -34.67 -13.01
CA GLY A 734 11.83 -33.91 -13.90
C GLY A 734 13.16 -34.59 -14.21
N ALA A 735 13.50 -35.62 -13.46
CA ALA A 735 14.77 -36.34 -13.60
C ALA A 735 14.78 -37.28 -14.84
N ASN A 736 15.94 -37.40 -15.47
CA ASN A 736 16.16 -38.41 -16.51
C ASN A 736 16.26 -39.84 -15.92
N VAL A 737 16.19 -40.86 -16.76
CA VAL A 737 16.19 -42.27 -16.31
C VAL A 737 17.41 -42.61 -15.44
N SER A 738 18.59 -42.09 -15.78
CA SER A 738 19.80 -42.35 -15.01
C SER A 738 19.74 -41.76 -13.59
N GLN A 739 19.25 -40.52 -13.49
CA GLN A 739 19.05 -39.82 -12.20
C GLN A 739 17.97 -40.50 -11.37
N ARG A 740 16.85 -40.92 -11.99
CA ARG A 740 15.78 -41.67 -11.32
C ARG A 740 16.27 -43.00 -10.75
N VAL A 741 17.13 -43.74 -11.48
CA VAL A 741 17.77 -44.96 -10.95
C VAL A 741 18.57 -44.64 -9.68
N GLY A 742 19.32 -43.54 -9.64
CA GLY A 742 20.01 -43.10 -8.43
C GLY A 742 19.06 -42.83 -7.26
N MET A 743 17.95 -42.12 -7.53
CA MET A 743 16.93 -41.83 -6.51
C MET A 743 16.22 -43.08 -6.02
N LEU A 744 15.91 -44.02 -6.93
CA LEU A 744 15.34 -45.33 -6.58
C LEU A 744 16.28 -46.15 -5.68
N ARG A 745 17.59 -46.14 -5.95
CA ARG A 745 18.57 -46.80 -5.10
C ARG A 745 18.61 -46.21 -3.69
N ASN A 746 18.61 -44.89 -3.57
CA ASN A 746 18.56 -44.24 -2.26
C ASN A 746 17.28 -44.61 -1.50
N LYS A 747 16.14 -44.67 -2.19
CA LYS A 747 14.85 -45.09 -1.61
C LYS A 747 14.88 -46.57 -1.22
N GLN A 748 15.52 -47.43 -2.03
CA GLN A 748 15.71 -48.88 -1.72
C GLN A 748 16.56 -49.07 -0.46
N VAL A 749 17.65 -48.33 -0.28
CA VAL A 749 18.46 -48.36 0.94
C VAL A 749 17.61 -48.01 2.18
N GLU A 750 16.75 -47.02 2.08
CA GLU A 750 15.83 -46.67 3.18
C GLU A 750 14.77 -47.76 3.42
N CYS A 751 14.26 -48.42 2.34
CA CYS A 751 13.40 -49.56 2.46
C CYS A 751 14.11 -50.71 3.22
N ALA A 752 15.36 -51.01 2.83
CA ALA A 752 16.17 -52.03 3.48
C ALA A 752 16.42 -51.72 4.97
N ARG A 753 16.67 -50.47 5.29
CA ARG A 753 16.84 -49.99 6.67
C ARG A 753 15.58 -50.22 7.51
N ARG A 754 14.40 -49.80 7.00
CA ARG A 754 13.12 -50.04 7.70
C ARG A 754 12.76 -51.50 7.84
N HIS A 755 13.00 -52.30 6.80
CA HIS A 755 12.82 -53.73 6.84
C HIS A 755 13.65 -54.38 7.95
N LYS A 756 14.94 -54.03 8.02
CA LYS A 756 15.84 -54.51 9.08
C LYS A 756 15.45 -54.04 10.49
N ALA A 757 14.88 -52.85 10.59
CA ALA A 757 14.40 -52.28 11.85
C ALA A 757 13.07 -52.87 12.31
N GLY A 758 12.41 -53.75 11.51
CA GLY A 758 11.11 -54.34 11.84
C GLY A 758 9.92 -53.37 11.65
N ASP A 759 10.12 -52.18 11.09
CA ASP A 759 9.05 -51.24 10.77
C ASP A 759 8.27 -51.68 9.53
N GLN A 760 7.38 -52.65 9.72
CA GLN A 760 6.58 -53.25 8.66
C GLN A 760 5.62 -52.25 7.99
N ALA A 761 5.03 -51.32 8.77
CA ALA A 761 4.09 -50.33 8.24
C ALA A 761 4.81 -49.31 7.34
N GLY A 762 5.90 -48.74 7.84
CA GLY A 762 6.75 -47.82 7.09
C GLY A 762 7.39 -48.45 5.87
N TYR A 763 7.78 -49.72 6.01
CA TYR A 763 8.34 -50.50 4.90
C TYR A 763 7.34 -50.70 3.76
N ARG A 764 6.10 -51.12 4.05
CA ARG A 764 5.04 -51.32 3.04
C ARG A 764 4.73 -50.03 2.30
N LEU A 765 4.62 -48.91 3.03
CA LEU A 765 4.34 -47.61 2.43
C LEU A 765 5.47 -47.20 1.48
N LEU A 766 6.71 -47.31 1.92
CA LEU A 766 7.87 -46.88 1.15
C LEU A 766 8.15 -47.81 -0.04
N ALA A 767 7.90 -49.10 0.12
CA ALA A 767 7.98 -50.11 -0.96
C ALA A 767 6.98 -49.80 -2.07
N ARG A 768 5.73 -49.50 -1.71
CA ARG A 768 4.69 -49.12 -2.68
C ARG A 768 5.07 -47.85 -3.43
N ASP A 769 5.56 -46.85 -2.71
CA ASP A 769 6.05 -45.62 -3.29
C ASP A 769 7.24 -45.83 -4.23
N LEU A 770 8.18 -46.69 -3.86
CA LEU A 770 9.31 -47.09 -4.72
C LEU A 770 8.83 -47.71 -6.03
N TYR A 771 7.87 -48.64 -5.96
CA TYR A 771 7.36 -49.30 -7.17
C TYR A 771 6.52 -48.38 -8.05
N ASN A 772 5.85 -47.40 -7.47
CA ASN A 772 5.22 -46.34 -8.23
C ASN A 772 6.27 -45.52 -9.00
N ASP A 773 7.36 -45.15 -8.32
CA ASP A 773 8.47 -44.44 -8.94
C ASP A 773 9.20 -45.29 -9.99
N LEU A 774 9.38 -46.56 -9.73
CA LEU A 774 9.99 -47.52 -10.68
C LEU A 774 9.13 -47.64 -11.94
N ARG A 775 7.81 -47.73 -11.80
CA ARG A 775 6.87 -47.73 -12.91
C ARG A 775 7.01 -46.47 -13.76
N MET A 776 6.98 -45.30 -13.12
CA MET A 776 7.17 -44.02 -13.81
C MET A 776 8.54 -43.94 -14.49
N THR A 777 9.55 -44.63 -13.95
CA THR A 777 10.89 -44.69 -14.57
C THR A 777 10.92 -45.58 -15.80
N TRP A 778 10.20 -46.72 -15.81
CA TRP A 778 10.01 -47.54 -16.99
C TRP A 778 9.30 -46.75 -18.11
N GLU A 779 8.21 -46.08 -17.79
CA GLU A 779 7.50 -45.21 -18.75
C GLU A 779 8.42 -44.15 -19.35
N ARG A 780 9.21 -43.48 -18.49
CA ARG A 780 10.21 -42.50 -18.93
C ARG A 780 11.31 -43.16 -19.76
N GLY A 781 11.70 -44.41 -19.41
CA GLY A 781 12.68 -45.19 -20.16
C GLY A 781 12.24 -45.46 -21.60
N VAL A 782 10.97 -45.75 -21.81
CA VAL A 782 10.42 -45.92 -23.17
C VAL A 782 10.59 -44.63 -23.97
N GLU A 783 10.25 -43.51 -23.43
CA GLU A 783 10.36 -42.21 -24.11
C GLU A 783 11.82 -41.80 -24.36
N GLU A 784 12.64 -41.80 -23.31
CA GLU A 784 14.00 -41.25 -23.32
C GLU A 784 15.01 -42.21 -23.92
N VAL A 785 14.94 -43.49 -23.53
CA VAL A 785 15.96 -44.47 -23.85
C VAL A 785 15.60 -45.23 -25.13
N LEU A 786 14.41 -45.85 -25.18
CA LEU A 786 14.01 -46.68 -26.32
C LEU A 786 13.70 -45.85 -27.56
N PHE A 787 12.81 -44.87 -27.42
CA PHE A 787 12.44 -43.98 -28.51
C PHE A 787 13.38 -42.78 -28.68
N HIS A 788 14.43 -42.68 -27.89
CA HIS A 788 15.45 -41.62 -27.99
C HIS A 788 14.84 -40.25 -28.06
N GLU A 789 13.85 -39.99 -27.23
CA GLU A 789 13.13 -38.72 -27.17
C GLU A 789 12.47 -38.31 -28.49
N VAL A 790 12.16 -39.22 -29.41
CA VAL A 790 11.38 -38.96 -30.62
C VAL A 790 10.00 -38.43 -30.25
N VAL A 791 9.39 -39.01 -29.23
CA VAL A 791 8.14 -38.60 -28.61
C VAL A 791 8.35 -38.39 -27.12
N LEU A 792 7.97 -37.24 -26.61
CA LEU A 792 7.96 -36.92 -25.20
C LEU A 792 6.56 -36.42 -24.78
N ARG A 793 6.03 -36.95 -23.67
CA ARG A 793 4.67 -36.62 -23.16
C ARG A 793 4.42 -35.12 -22.96
N PHE A 794 5.46 -34.35 -22.59
CA PHE A 794 5.37 -32.93 -22.35
C PHE A 794 5.56 -32.08 -23.62
N ARG A 795 5.69 -32.67 -24.80
CA ARG A 795 5.94 -31.99 -26.09
C ARG A 795 4.93 -32.40 -27.13
N LYS A 796 4.44 -31.44 -27.93
CA LYS A 796 3.55 -31.73 -29.06
C LYS A 796 4.30 -32.24 -30.31
N GLY A 797 5.53 -31.83 -30.48
CA GLY A 797 6.33 -32.19 -31.65
C GLY A 797 6.93 -33.56 -31.55
N VAL A 798 7.04 -34.24 -32.71
CA VAL A 798 7.76 -35.49 -32.87
C VAL A 798 9.11 -35.19 -33.53
N GLU A 799 10.21 -35.60 -32.89
CA GLU A 799 11.59 -35.39 -33.38
C GLU A 799 11.97 -36.45 -34.42
N THR A 800 11.44 -36.33 -35.62
CA THR A 800 11.63 -37.31 -36.71
C THR A 800 13.10 -37.52 -37.06
N ASN A 801 13.96 -36.51 -36.89
CA ASN A 801 15.41 -36.63 -37.10
C ASN A 801 16.07 -37.68 -36.18
N ARG A 802 15.51 -37.93 -35.01
CA ARG A 802 16.00 -38.88 -34.03
C ARG A 802 15.57 -40.33 -34.33
N LEU A 803 14.57 -40.54 -35.21
CA LEU A 803 14.09 -41.86 -35.65
C LEU A 803 15.20 -42.76 -36.15
N LYS A 804 16.19 -42.22 -36.83
CA LYS A 804 17.34 -42.98 -37.35
C LYS A 804 18.12 -43.72 -36.27
N LYS A 805 18.00 -43.29 -35.03
CA LYS A 805 18.70 -43.90 -33.89
C LYS A 805 17.83 -44.77 -33.00
N VAL A 806 16.56 -44.94 -33.37
CA VAL A 806 15.62 -45.77 -32.65
C VAL A 806 15.77 -47.20 -33.16
N THR A 807 15.97 -48.15 -32.24
CA THR A 807 15.95 -49.55 -32.52
C THR A 807 15.19 -50.23 -31.39
N VAL A 808 14.11 -50.94 -31.74
CA VAL A 808 13.30 -51.70 -30.79
C VAL A 808 13.49 -53.19 -31.13
N GLU A 809 13.97 -53.92 -30.16
CA GLU A 809 14.15 -55.37 -30.27
C GLU A 809 13.06 -56.11 -29.47
N PRO A 810 12.69 -57.37 -29.83
CA PRO A 810 11.68 -58.12 -29.08
C PRO A 810 11.99 -58.29 -27.59
N GLU A 811 13.27 -58.38 -27.26
CA GLU A 811 13.76 -58.44 -25.88
C GLU A 811 13.40 -57.17 -25.09
N ASP A 812 13.47 -55.98 -25.73
CA ASP A 812 13.10 -54.72 -25.07
C ASP A 812 11.64 -54.74 -24.63
N VAL A 813 10.75 -55.19 -25.54
CA VAL A 813 9.32 -55.29 -25.25
C VAL A 813 9.07 -56.24 -24.09
N THR A 814 9.76 -57.38 -24.10
CA THR A 814 9.62 -58.40 -23.06
C THR A 814 10.07 -57.89 -21.69
N ILE A 815 11.24 -57.21 -21.63
CA ILE A 815 11.81 -56.67 -20.37
C ILE A 815 10.92 -55.55 -19.85
N ILE A 816 10.52 -54.61 -20.69
CA ILE A 816 9.66 -53.50 -20.31
C ILE A 816 8.31 -54.00 -19.81
N THR A 817 7.67 -54.95 -20.54
CA THR A 817 6.36 -55.49 -20.18
C THR A 817 6.44 -56.23 -18.84
N ALA A 818 7.50 -56.99 -18.61
CA ALA A 818 7.73 -57.67 -17.34
C ALA A 818 7.91 -56.69 -16.17
N GLY A 819 8.77 -55.66 -16.38
CA GLY A 819 9.01 -54.61 -15.38
C GLY A 819 7.75 -53.79 -15.05
N MET A 820 7.00 -53.41 -16.07
CA MET A 820 5.74 -52.66 -15.91
C MET A 820 4.66 -53.51 -15.21
N SER A 821 4.48 -54.77 -15.62
CA SER A 821 3.51 -55.69 -14.99
C SER A 821 3.83 -55.88 -13.52
N LYS A 822 5.12 -56.09 -13.20
CA LYS A 822 5.56 -56.25 -11.81
C LYS A 822 5.27 -55.02 -10.98
N CYS A 823 5.58 -53.82 -11.50
CA CYS A 823 5.26 -52.56 -10.81
C CYS A 823 3.75 -52.40 -10.60
N SER A 824 2.93 -52.75 -11.63
CA SER A 824 1.48 -52.65 -11.56
C SER A 824 0.85 -53.51 -10.46
N ASN A 825 1.46 -54.66 -10.17
CA ASN A 825 1.01 -55.53 -9.07
C ASN A 825 1.13 -54.86 -7.67
N TYR A 826 2.01 -53.89 -7.53
CA TYR A 826 2.26 -53.20 -6.26
C TYR A 826 1.69 -51.78 -6.21
N THR A 827 1.25 -51.18 -7.32
CA THR A 827 0.82 -49.79 -7.37
C THR A 827 -0.70 -49.56 -7.37
N GLY A 828 -1.50 -50.66 -7.28
CA GLY A 828 -2.93 -50.67 -7.00
C GLY A 828 -3.81 -49.79 -7.91
N HIS A 829 -4.14 -50.26 -9.09
CA HIS A 829 -5.25 -49.76 -9.92
C HIS A 829 -6.51 -50.65 -9.92
N ASP A 830 -6.48 -51.83 -9.25
CA ASP A 830 -7.62 -52.72 -9.14
C ASP A 830 -7.93 -53.02 -7.67
N GLY A 831 -8.90 -52.30 -7.12
CA GLY A 831 -9.24 -52.28 -5.67
C GLY A 831 -9.80 -53.62 -5.10
N ALA A 832 -9.83 -54.70 -5.88
CA ALA A 832 -10.32 -56.02 -5.42
C ALA A 832 -9.21 -57.00 -4.97
N GLN A 833 -7.96 -56.79 -5.35
CA GLN A 833 -6.84 -57.69 -5.02
C GLN A 833 -5.78 -57.11 -4.07
N GLU A 834 -5.91 -55.89 -3.60
CA GLU A 834 -4.89 -55.15 -2.86
C GLU A 834 -4.57 -55.68 -1.45
N ALA A 835 -5.40 -56.54 -0.89
CA ALA A 835 -5.30 -56.90 0.52
C ALA A 835 -4.21 -57.97 0.83
N ASN A 836 -3.64 -58.63 -0.18
CA ASN A 836 -2.81 -59.84 0.07
C ASN A 836 -1.45 -59.92 -0.64
N VAL A 837 -1.01 -58.89 -1.36
CA VAL A 837 0.32 -58.98 -1.99
C VAL A 837 1.36 -58.54 -0.94
N ALA A 838 2.22 -59.48 -0.57
CA ALA A 838 3.34 -59.16 0.32
C ALA A 838 4.28 -58.14 -0.36
N PRO A 839 4.79 -57.14 0.37
CA PRO A 839 5.75 -56.20 -0.21
C PRO A 839 7.01 -56.96 -0.65
N PRO A 840 7.61 -56.62 -1.81
CA PRO A 840 8.84 -57.25 -2.30
C PRO A 840 9.96 -57.11 -1.29
N SER A 841 10.88 -58.06 -1.26
CA SER A 841 12.06 -57.94 -0.40
C SER A 841 12.99 -56.81 -0.85
N PRO A 842 13.85 -56.26 0.02
CA PRO A 842 14.84 -55.25 -0.37
C PRO A 842 15.77 -55.73 -1.50
N ASP A 843 16.15 -57.01 -1.52
CA ASP A 843 17.00 -57.61 -2.55
C ASP A 843 16.26 -57.71 -3.89
N GLU A 844 14.96 -58.01 -3.85
CA GLU A 844 14.11 -58.06 -5.03
C GLU A 844 13.91 -56.64 -5.63
N MET A 845 13.76 -55.62 -4.78
CA MET A 845 13.71 -54.21 -5.22
C MET A 845 15.03 -53.82 -5.91
N GLU A 846 16.15 -54.22 -5.34
CA GLU A 846 17.47 -53.97 -5.93
C GLU A 846 17.62 -54.63 -7.28
N ALA A 847 17.19 -55.91 -7.39
CA ALA A 847 17.22 -56.67 -8.63
C ALA A 847 16.36 -55.99 -9.74
N ASP A 848 15.18 -55.49 -9.38
CA ASP A 848 14.30 -54.78 -10.33
C ASP A 848 14.87 -53.45 -10.82
N ILE A 849 15.51 -52.69 -9.91
CA ILE A 849 16.21 -51.44 -10.27
C ILE A 849 17.41 -51.78 -11.19
N ASN A 850 18.15 -52.82 -10.86
CA ASN A 850 19.28 -53.29 -11.66
C ASN A 850 18.85 -53.80 -13.05
N ALA A 851 17.69 -54.43 -13.15
CA ALA A 851 17.12 -54.87 -14.43
C ALA A 851 16.81 -53.69 -15.35
N LEU A 852 16.20 -52.63 -14.81
CA LEU A 852 15.96 -51.38 -15.52
C LEU A 852 17.28 -50.73 -15.99
N GLU A 853 18.27 -50.65 -15.11
CA GLU A 853 19.56 -50.05 -15.45
C GLU A 853 20.33 -50.84 -16.48
N ALA A 854 20.31 -52.17 -16.38
CA ALA A 854 20.95 -53.06 -17.34
C ALA A 854 20.31 -52.89 -18.73
N TRP A 855 18.97 -52.91 -18.81
CA TRP A 855 18.24 -52.65 -20.05
C TRP A 855 18.62 -51.30 -20.64
N ARG A 856 18.60 -50.22 -19.83
CA ARG A 856 18.99 -48.89 -20.26
C ARG A 856 20.39 -48.87 -20.89
N LYS A 857 21.36 -49.47 -20.21
CA LYS A 857 22.76 -49.57 -20.70
C LYS A 857 22.84 -50.35 -22.00
N ALA A 858 22.10 -51.44 -22.14
CA ALA A 858 22.07 -52.27 -23.35
C ALA A 858 21.51 -51.48 -24.55
N VAL A 859 20.40 -50.79 -24.37
CA VAL A 859 19.78 -49.96 -25.43
C VAL A 859 20.73 -48.85 -25.87
N VAL A 860 21.34 -48.13 -24.91
CA VAL A 860 22.31 -47.04 -25.22
C VAL A 860 23.52 -47.61 -25.95
N ALA A 861 24.09 -48.72 -25.50
CA ALA A 861 25.24 -49.37 -26.15
C ALA A 861 24.94 -49.85 -27.59
N ARG A 862 23.73 -50.37 -27.87
CA ARG A 862 23.28 -50.72 -29.23
C ARG A 862 23.21 -49.48 -30.11
N ARG A 863 22.67 -48.39 -29.59
CA ARG A 863 22.58 -47.10 -30.29
C ARG A 863 23.93 -46.53 -30.67
N ASP A 864 24.89 -46.59 -29.74
CA ASP A 864 26.24 -46.05 -29.95
C ASP A 864 27.08 -46.90 -30.91
N LYS A 865 26.81 -48.23 -31.00
CA LYS A 865 27.42 -49.11 -31.99
C LYS A 865 26.96 -48.88 -33.42
N LYS A 866 25.80 -48.22 -33.63
CA LYS A 866 25.28 -47.86 -34.95
C LYS A 866 25.78 -46.48 -35.43
N ARG A 867 26.72 -45.87 -34.72
CA ARG A 867 27.48 -44.72 -35.18
C ARG A 867 28.64 -45.20 -36.05
#